data_b8f3d8bda104d3e3c4ada44d00987683
#
_entry.id   b8f3d8bda104d3e3c4ada44d00987683
#
_cell.length_a   1.000
_cell.length_b   1.000
_cell.length_c   1.000
_cell.angle_alpha   90.00
_cell.angle_beta   90.00
_cell.angle_gamma   90.00
#
_symmetry.space_group_name_H-M   'P 1'
#
loop_
_entity.id
_entity.type
_entity.pdbx_description
1 polymer ?
#
loop_
_entity_poly.entity_id
_entity_poly.type
_entity_poly.pdbx_seq_one_letter_code
_entity_poly.pdbx_strand_id
1 'polypeptide(L)'
;MDGAKKEIMRRFLWIYIIMFIGFMVIIGKIIYIQTVEGSFWRKLSEERFEEMRSVKAKRGSIYSIDSDNGELLMLATDIPKYDVYIDLGYGVVVDKETKEKVRQRVIADSVFKKDMPLLCDSMARLFYGQKDAKTKKQYMDYFRKHRNKDKGNRYVLLKKNITLEQWDRFRKFPLISREKIVKKRKTGKFYLTNYVSIVERNVRYYPYYPMARRTIGVPLSGCDTCYDGIDGYFTKYLAGESGVRKERKINPGIWIPVDDDQQIKAIDGKDIVTTIDVRLQELAENSLRKCLDSNDAQSGCVILMEVKTGYIRAISSLQKTSDGTYSEQRNIALGDILEPGSTFKTISAMLFLDKAMVDTTTIVPTFDKQFPGAKTRIRDVGRINHGNVTYGRALEMSSNVGVSQVVYDNYIAKGRKTQLSKDLKEYFYFDKLNMDILVHEPKPYINEKGTSVDDILRLGFGYVSVMTPMQLLTFYNGIANNGVMVKPMFVSNVVQDGKIIKTFEPIVIKERMCKPETLAKVQDILKRIVEKGTGRRLSKTAYGIAGKTGTAEIGYNKRGEVAIQHRASFAGYFPTENPQYSCIVVVSEPQKNATHGGDLAAPVFRDLSDRVVGTRITYNQKLSSIKKQNPTYFNGNIDSYNKFLKNLGLDSDKLESKDKRPESKDKLIESRDNKLVPNVVGMTIRDAMYILEKKGLRVSFEGKGKVVTQSLSANTIFAKGNKIHLILN
;
A
#
# COMPACT_ATOMS: atom_id res chain seq x y z
N MET A 1 -31.74 -88.69 -52.16
CA MET A 1 -31.00 -87.65 -51.35
C MET A 1 -31.00 -86.26 -51.95
N ASP A 2 -31.40 -86.08 -53.18
CA ASP A 2 -31.36 -84.71 -53.86
C ASP A 2 -32.55 -83.84 -53.54
N GLY A 3 -33.72 -84.37 -53.21
CA GLY A 3 -34.90 -83.58 -52.87
C GLY A 3 -34.80 -82.78 -51.58
N ALA A 4 -34.23 -83.40 -50.51
CA ALA A 4 -34.08 -82.77 -49.21
C ALA A 4 -32.99 -81.63 -49.22
N LYS A 5 -31.95 -81.81 -50.05
CA LYS A 5 -30.93 -80.78 -50.23
C LYS A 5 -31.48 -79.54 -50.92
N LYS A 6 -32.30 -79.70 -51.89
CA LYS A 6 -32.99 -78.60 -52.60
C LYS A 6 -33.95 -77.84 -51.65
N GLU A 7 -34.64 -78.54 -50.80
CA GLU A 7 -35.56 -77.86 -49.87
C GLU A 7 -34.86 -77.15 -48.75
N ILE A 8 -33.77 -77.69 -48.25
CA ILE A 8 -32.85 -76.95 -47.26
C ILE A 8 -32.27 -75.71 -47.92
N MET A 9 -31.75 -75.83 -49.14
CA MET A 9 -31.22 -74.71 -49.87
C MET A 9 -32.27 -73.57 -50.10
N ARG A 10 -33.51 -73.93 -50.40
CA ARG A 10 -34.65 -73.02 -50.60
C ARG A 10 -34.99 -72.29 -49.30
N ARG A 11 -34.97 -72.98 -48.14
CA ARG A 11 -35.19 -72.38 -46.80
C ARG A 11 -34.04 -71.40 -46.43
N PHE A 12 -32.80 -71.81 -46.73
CA PHE A 12 -31.62 -70.92 -46.52
C PHE A 12 -31.69 -69.65 -47.43
N LEU A 13 -32.11 -69.80 -48.67
CA LEU A 13 -32.29 -68.67 -49.58
C LEU A 13 -33.33 -67.66 -49.06
N TRP A 14 -34.45 -68.16 -48.51
CA TRP A 14 -35.48 -67.30 -47.91
C TRP A 14 -34.92 -66.59 -46.66
N ILE A 15 -34.15 -67.23 -45.82
CA ILE A 15 -33.52 -66.63 -44.66
C ILE A 15 -32.55 -65.51 -45.14
N TYR A 16 -31.73 -65.78 -46.18
CA TYR A 16 -30.81 -64.78 -46.75
C TYR A 16 -31.55 -63.58 -47.31
N ILE A 17 -32.66 -63.81 -48.05
CA ILE A 17 -33.47 -62.72 -48.60
C ILE A 17 -34.10 -61.90 -47.50
N ILE A 18 -34.61 -62.48 -46.42
CA ILE A 18 -35.18 -61.78 -45.28
C ILE A 18 -34.08 -60.99 -44.57
N MET A 19 -32.91 -61.56 -44.35
CA MET A 19 -31.78 -60.87 -43.79
C MET A 19 -31.27 -59.65 -44.67
N PHE A 20 -31.24 -59.89 -46.00
CA PHE A 20 -30.85 -58.83 -46.97
C PHE A 20 -31.85 -57.71 -47.00
N ILE A 21 -33.15 -57.99 -46.97
CA ILE A 21 -34.22 -56.97 -46.87
C ILE A 21 -34.07 -56.20 -45.54
N GLY A 22 -33.88 -56.90 -44.42
CA GLY A 22 -33.61 -56.25 -43.11
C GLY A 22 -32.38 -55.33 -43.12
N PHE A 23 -31.29 -55.80 -43.79
CA PHE A 23 -30.11 -55.00 -43.97
C PHE A 23 -30.36 -53.72 -44.83
N MET A 24 -31.10 -53.86 -45.94
CA MET A 24 -31.49 -52.74 -46.80
C MET A 24 -32.39 -51.73 -46.08
N VAL A 25 -33.30 -52.18 -45.24
CA VAL A 25 -34.14 -51.30 -44.41
C VAL A 25 -33.29 -50.53 -43.41
N ILE A 26 -32.27 -51.17 -42.81
CA ILE A 26 -31.32 -50.48 -41.91
C ILE A 26 -30.51 -49.42 -42.69
N ILE A 27 -29.97 -49.76 -43.85
CA ILE A 27 -29.24 -48.81 -44.68
C ILE A 27 -30.14 -47.63 -45.10
N GLY A 28 -31.36 -47.94 -45.56
CA GLY A 28 -32.35 -46.90 -45.94
C GLY A 28 -32.65 -45.98 -44.75
N LYS A 29 -32.81 -46.52 -43.54
CA LYS A 29 -33.02 -45.70 -42.34
C LYS A 29 -31.80 -44.84 -41.98
N ILE A 30 -30.57 -45.38 -42.14
CA ILE A 30 -29.35 -44.59 -41.93
C ILE A 30 -29.27 -43.45 -42.94
N ILE A 31 -29.53 -43.72 -44.23
CA ILE A 31 -29.54 -42.67 -45.26
C ILE A 31 -30.63 -41.64 -44.95
N TYR A 32 -31.82 -42.06 -44.57
CA TYR A 32 -32.91 -41.18 -44.19
C TYR A 32 -32.53 -40.28 -43.00
N ILE A 33 -31.94 -40.83 -41.94
CA ILE A 33 -31.48 -40.07 -40.80
C ILE A 33 -30.40 -39.08 -41.20
N GLN A 34 -29.47 -39.44 -42.12
CA GLN A 34 -28.40 -38.55 -42.54
C GLN A 34 -28.85 -37.42 -43.47
N THR A 35 -29.80 -37.73 -44.39
CA THR A 35 -30.22 -36.76 -45.43
C THR A 35 -31.44 -35.96 -44.99
N VAL A 36 -32.42 -36.54 -44.37
CA VAL A 36 -33.69 -35.87 -44.01
C VAL A 36 -33.70 -35.38 -42.58
N GLU A 37 -33.28 -36.20 -41.62
CA GLU A 37 -33.25 -35.78 -40.21
C GLU A 37 -31.93 -35.21 -39.79
N GLY A 38 -30.89 -35.21 -40.62
CA GLY A 38 -29.51 -34.80 -40.23
C GLY A 38 -29.40 -33.36 -39.82
N SER A 39 -30.19 -32.45 -40.41
CA SER A 39 -30.24 -31.03 -40.00
C SER A 39 -30.88 -30.87 -38.64
N PHE A 40 -31.97 -31.62 -38.36
CA PHE A 40 -32.64 -31.59 -37.06
C PHE A 40 -31.75 -32.13 -35.96
N TRP A 41 -31.09 -33.26 -36.17
CA TRP A 41 -30.20 -33.86 -35.16
C TRP A 41 -28.93 -33.02 -34.92
N ARG A 42 -28.38 -32.32 -35.95
CA ARG A 42 -27.31 -31.39 -35.82
C ARG A 42 -27.71 -30.17 -34.97
N LYS A 43 -28.85 -29.54 -35.31
CA LYS A 43 -29.40 -28.43 -34.56
C LYS A 43 -29.69 -28.76 -33.12
N LEU A 44 -30.29 -29.93 -32.86
CA LEU A 44 -30.54 -30.42 -31.50
C LEU A 44 -29.23 -30.71 -30.71
N SER A 45 -28.17 -31.14 -31.39
CA SER A 45 -26.84 -31.30 -30.81
C SER A 45 -26.20 -29.97 -30.47
N GLU A 46 -26.29 -29.00 -31.37
CA GLU A 46 -25.81 -27.63 -31.12
C GLU A 46 -26.53 -26.98 -29.92
N GLU A 47 -27.85 -27.03 -29.87
CA GLU A 47 -28.64 -26.49 -28.76
C GLU A 47 -28.37 -27.17 -27.41
N ARG A 48 -28.01 -28.46 -27.39
CA ARG A 48 -27.74 -29.21 -26.15
C ARG A 48 -26.30 -29.15 -25.67
N PHE A 49 -25.35 -28.93 -26.55
CA PHE A 49 -23.92 -29.04 -26.24
C PHE A 49 -23.16 -27.74 -26.44
N GLU A 50 -23.70 -26.71 -27.07
CA GLU A 50 -23.09 -25.43 -27.30
C GLU A 50 -23.81 -24.36 -26.49
N GLU A 51 -23.04 -23.52 -25.84
CA GLU A 51 -23.52 -22.43 -25.00
C GLU A 51 -22.63 -21.20 -25.19
N MET A 52 -23.26 -20.04 -25.30
CA MET A 52 -22.55 -18.77 -25.27
C MET A 52 -22.12 -18.48 -23.83
N ARG A 53 -20.82 -18.46 -23.58
CA ARG A 53 -20.27 -18.23 -22.25
C ARG A 53 -19.52 -16.92 -22.18
N SER A 54 -19.73 -16.18 -21.10
CA SER A 54 -19.01 -14.94 -20.84
C SER A 54 -17.55 -15.27 -20.51
N VAL A 55 -16.66 -14.61 -21.24
CA VAL A 55 -15.20 -14.59 -20.96
C VAL A 55 -14.91 -13.30 -20.22
N LYS A 56 -14.60 -13.40 -18.94
CA LYS A 56 -14.30 -12.22 -18.11
C LYS A 56 -13.01 -11.57 -18.58
N ALA A 57 -13.04 -10.25 -18.74
CA ALA A 57 -11.85 -9.44 -18.94
C ALA A 57 -10.95 -9.49 -17.68
N LYS A 58 -9.66 -9.35 -17.86
CA LYS A 58 -8.73 -9.11 -16.74
C LYS A 58 -8.86 -7.66 -16.31
N ARG A 59 -8.90 -7.45 -14.99
CA ARG A 59 -8.87 -6.11 -14.44
C ARG A 59 -7.47 -5.52 -14.58
N GLY A 60 -7.36 -4.29 -15.06
CA GLY A 60 -6.10 -3.58 -15.22
C GLY A 60 -5.33 -3.45 -13.91
N SER A 61 -4.03 -3.28 -14.01
CA SER A 61 -3.14 -3.15 -12.87
C SER A 61 -3.07 -1.71 -12.37
N ILE A 62 -2.72 -1.55 -11.09
CA ILE A 62 -2.45 -0.26 -10.46
C ILE A 62 -0.97 -0.18 -10.14
N TYR A 63 -0.32 0.87 -10.60
CA TYR A 63 1.11 1.10 -10.43
C TYR A 63 1.39 2.31 -9.56
N SER A 64 2.48 2.22 -8.80
CA SER A 64 3.19 3.35 -8.19
C SER A 64 4.26 3.83 -9.16
N ILE A 65 4.59 5.09 -9.11
CA ILE A 65 5.77 5.61 -9.79
C ILE A 65 6.92 5.71 -8.78
N ASP A 66 8.06 5.10 -9.08
CA ASP A 66 9.30 5.40 -8.35
C ASP A 66 9.84 6.72 -8.88
N SER A 67 9.75 7.78 -8.08
CA SER A 67 10.14 9.12 -8.51
C SER A 67 11.66 9.29 -8.67
N ASP A 68 12.48 8.32 -8.23
CA ASP A 68 13.94 8.39 -8.35
C ASP A 68 14.41 7.95 -9.74
N ASN A 69 13.79 6.93 -10.32
CA ASN A 69 14.18 6.33 -11.61
C ASN A 69 13.05 6.27 -12.64
N GLY A 70 11.83 6.68 -12.28
CA GLY A 70 10.66 6.61 -13.15
C GLY A 70 10.10 5.20 -13.35
N GLU A 71 10.57 4.22 -12.60
CA GLU A 71 10.13 2.82 -12.68
C GLU A 71 8.70 2.66 -12.17
N LEU A 72 7.92 1.85 -12.86
CA LEU A 72 6.56 1.51 -12.44
C LEU A 72 6.60 0.27 -11.54
N LEU A 73 6.20 0.44 -10.28
CA LEU A 73 6.08 -0.64 -9.31
C LEU A 73 4.61 -1.03 -9.15
N MET A 74 4.31 -2.30 -9.23
CA MET A 74 2.94 -2.82 -9.19
C MET A 74 2.37 -2.78 -7.78
N LEU A 75 1.26 -2.05 -7.58
CA LEU A 75 0.53 -1.98 -6.30
C LEU A 75 -0.62 -2.98 -6.23
N ALA A 76 -1.31 -3.21 -7.34
CA ALA A 76 -2.39 -4.19 -7.44
C ALA A 76 -2.49 -4.75 -8.85
N THR A 77 -2.73 -6.06 -8.97
CA THR A 77 -2.94 -6.75 -10.25
C THR A 77 -3.82 -7.96 -10.07
N ASP A 78 -4.37 -8.47 -11.17
CA ASP A 78 -5.10 -9.73 -11.16
C ASP A 78 -4.15 -10.89 -11.45
N ILE A 79 -4.15 -11.88 -10.57
CA ILE A 79 -3.43 -13.14 -10.80
C ILE A 79 -4.42 -14.30 -10.89
N PRO A 80 -4.18 -15.27 -11.80
CA PRO A 80 -5.01 -16.46 -11.90
C PRO A 80 -4.84 -17.31 -10.64
N LYS A 81 -5.96 -17.71 -10.06
CA LYS A 81 -6.04 -18.69 -8.98
C LYS A 81 -7.09 -19.73 -9.30
N TYR A 82 -6.94 -20.90 -8.73
CA TYR A 82 -7.75 -22.06 -9.04
C TYR A 82 -8.57 -22.48 -7.82
N ASP A 83 -9.88 -22.61 -8.02
CA ASP A 83 -10.75 -23.27 -7.06
C ASP A 83 -10.94 -24.71 -7.51
N VAL A 84 -10.67 -25.66 -6.63
CA VAL A 84 -10.70 -27.09 -6.93
C VAL A 84 -11.88 -27.74 -6.23
N TYR A 85 -12.69 -28.45 -6.99
CA TYR A 85 -13.88 -29.14 -6.52
C TYR A 85 -13.78 -30.65 -6.79
N ILE A 86 -14.36 -31.44 -5.93
CA ILE A 86 -14.46 -32.90 -6.09
C ILE A 86 -15.91 -33.36 -6.18
N ASP A 87 -16.21 -34.31 -7.06
CA ASP A 87 -17.51 -34.92 -7.20
C ASP A 87 -17.67 -36.12 -6.24
N LEU A 88 -18.39 -35.93 -5.15
CA LEU A 88 -18.72 -36.98 -4.16
C LEU A 88 -20.13 -37.53 -4.36
N GLY A 89 -20.81 -37.14 -5.43
CA GLY A 89 -22.19 -37.51 -5.69
C GLY A 89 -22.36 -38.83 -6.42
N TYR A 90 -23.57 -39.01 -6.93
CA TYR A 90 -23.97 -40.18 -7.72
C TYR A 90 -23.99 -39.79 -9.21
N GLY A 91 -23.35 -40.60 -10.05
CA GLY A 91 -23.48 -40.62 -11.50
C GLY A 91 -24.52 -41.61 -11.97
N VAL A 92 -25.02 -41.45 -13.19
CA VAL A 92 -25.88 -42.42 -13.85
C VAL A 92 -25.01 -43.35 -14.70
N VAL A 93 -25.00 -44.60 -14.40
CA VAL A 93 -24.30 -45.65 -15.18
C VAL A 93 -25.37 -46.59 -15.74
N VAL A 94 -25.24 -46.98 -17.01
CA VAL A 94 -26.13 -48.01 -17.59
C VAL A 94 -25.61 -49.37 -17.17
N ASP A 95 -26.42 -50.12 -16.43
CA ASP A 95 -26.13 -51.48 -16.05
C ASP A 95 -25.99 -52.33 -17.33
N LYS A 96 -25.11 -53.32 -17.30
CA LYS A 96 -24.71 -54.04 -18.49
C LYS A 96 -25.62 -55.24 -18.79
N GLU A 97 -26.18 -55.82 -17.75
CA GLU A 97 -27.02 -57.01 -17.85
C GLU A 97 -28.48 -56.61 -18.05
N THR A 98 -28.96 -55.64 -17.27
CA THR A 98 -30.36 -55.19 -17.32
C THR A 98 -30.61 -54.04 -18.28
N LYS A 99 -29.55 -53.38 -18.84
CA LYS A 99 -29.61 -52.13 -19.64
C LYS A 99 -30.33 -50.97 -18.94
N GLU A 100 -30.64 -51.08 -17.70
CA GLU A 100 -31.27 -50.04 -16.90
C GLU A 100 -30.26 -48.96 -16.45
N LYS A 101 -30.75 -47.75 -16.27
CA LYS A 101 -29.95 -46.63 -15.72
C LYS A 101 -29.89 -46.75 -14.22
N VAL A 102 -28.75 -47.24 -13.69
CA VAL A 102 -28.51 -47.38 -12.25
C VAL A 102 -27.71 -46.18 -11.74
N ARG A 103 -28.11 -45.66 -10.59
CA ARG A 103 -27.33 -44.63 -9.90
C ARG A 103 -26.17 -45.27 -9.14
N GLN A 104 -24.93 -44.90 -9.52
CA GLN A 104 -23.73 -45.39 -8.84
C GLN A 104 -22.89 -44.19 -8.36
N ARG A 105 -22.21 -44.31 -7.22
CA ARG A 105 -21.31 -43.29 -6.73
C ARG A 105 -20.17 -43.05 -7.71
N VAL A 106 -19.88 -41.77 -8.01
CA VAL A 106 -18.79 -41.38 -8.92
C VAL A 106 -17.45 -41.89 -8.39
N ILE A 107 -17.19 -41.73 -7.09
CA ILE A 107 -16.03 -42.33 -6.40
C ILE A 107 -16.54 -43.57 -5.66
N ALA A 108 -16.11 -44.76 -6.06
CA ALA A 108 -16.48 -46.00 -5.41
C ALA A 108 -16.07 -46.02 -3.93
N ASP A 109 -16.84 -46.75 -3.07
CA ASP A 109 -16.58 -46.75 -1.62
C ASP A 109 -15.20 -47.33 -1.27
N SER A 110 -14.73 -48.34 -2.02
CA SER A 110 -13.38 -48.89 -1.86
C SER A 110 -12.27 -47.88 -2.13
N VAL A 111 -12.43 -47.07 -3.18
CA VAL A 111 -11.50 -46.01 -3.55
C VAL A 111 -11.53 -44.87 -2.53
N PHE A 112 -12.73 -44.48 -2.10
CA PHE A 112 -12.90 -43.48 -1.08
C PHE A 112 -12.24 -43.86 0.26
N LYS A 113 -12.46 -45.11 0.72
CA LYS A 113 -11.85 -45.61 1.96
C LYS A 113 -10.32 -45.66 1.87
N LYS A 114 -9.77 -46.02 0.72
CA LYS A 114 -8.32 -46.18 0.52
C LYS A 114 -7.59 -44.83 0.29
N ASP A 115 -8.07 -44.00 -0.62
CA ASP A 115 -7.31 -42.86 -1.15
C ASP A 115 -7.68 -41.52 -0.50
N MET A 116 -8.90 -41.36 0.03
CA MET A 116 -9.33 -40.14 0.67
C MET A 116 -8.49 -39.77 1.92
N PRO A 117 -8.13 -40.71 2.81
CA PRO A 117 -7.26 -40.43 3.95
C PRO A 117 -5.86 -39.94 3.53
N LEU A 118 -5.33 -40.45 2.40
CA LEU A 118 -4.04 -40.05 1.83
C LEU A 118 -4.13 -38.65 1.22
N LEU A 119 -5.24 -38.35 0.52
CA LEU A 119 -5.50 -37.02 0.00
C LEU A 119 -5.58 -35.98 1.15
N CYS A 120 -6.35 -36.30 2.20
CA CYS A 120 -6.49 -35.41 3.37
C CYS A 120 -5.18 -35.15 4.08
N ASP A 121 -4.29 -36.15 4.18
CA ASP A 121 -2.97 -36.02 4.76
C ASP A 121 -2.06 -35.11 3.89
N SER A 122 -2.06 -35.34 2.58
CA SER A 122 -1.30 -34.52 1.62
C SER A 122 -1.78 -33.07 1.60
N MET A 123 -3.11 -32.85 1.68
CA MET A 123 -3.69 -31.49 1.79
C MET A 123 -3.31 -30.82 3.10
N ALA A 124 -3.37 -31.53 4.23
CA ALA A 124 -3.01 -30.98 5.53
C ALA A 124 -1.54 -30.52 5.56
N ARG A 125 -0.64 -31.25 4.91
CA ARG A 125 0.78 -30.87 4.78
C ARG A 125 1.00 -29.70 3.83
N LEU A 126 0.40 -29.71 2.64
CA LEU A 126 0.60 -28.67 1.61
C LEU A 126 0.08 -27.29 2.07
N PHE A 127 -1.03 -27.28 2.81
CA PHE A 127 -1.69 -26.04 3.25
C PHE A 127 -1.43 -25.70 4.72
N TYR A 128 -0.47 -26.38 5.36
CA TYR A 128 -0.06 -26.08 6.74
C TYR A 128 0.34 -24.60 6.90
N GLY A 129 -0.08 -23.97 7.99
CA GLY A 129 0.22 -22.57 8.27
C GLY A 129 -0.66 -21.55 7.55
N GLN A 130 -1.55 -21.96 6.63
CA GLN A 130 -2.51 -21.03 6.01
C GLN A 130 -3.70 -20.77 6.96
N LYS A 131 -4.29 -19.56 6.86
CA LYS A 131 -5.41 -19.12 7.72
C LYS A 131 -6.60 -20.09 7.73
N ASP A 132 -6.86 -20.80 6.64
CA ASP A 132 -7.93 -21.76 6.45
C ASP A 132 -7.44 -23.23 6.44
N ALA A 133 -6.22 -23.47 6.93
CA ALA A 133 -5.66 -24.80 7.05
C ALA A 133 -6.52 -25.69 7.96
N LYS A 134 -6.70 -26.94 7.52
CA LYS A 134 -7.44 -27.97 8.29
C LYS A 134 -6.53 -29.15 8.57
N THR A 135 -6.73 -29.79 9.71
CA THR A 135 -6.06 -31.05 10.01
C THR A 135 -6.61 -32.19 9.15
N LYS A 136 -5.84 -33.27 9.02
CA LYS A 136 -6.27 -34.47 8.32
C LYS A 136 -7.68 -34.96 8.77
N LYS A 137 -7.93 -34.93 10.09
CA LYS A 137 -9.22 -35.33 10.68
C LYS A 137 -10.35 -34.39 10.22
N GLN A 138 -10.12 -33.07 10.30
CA GLN A 138 -11.11 -32.06 9.87
C GLN A 138 -11.45 -32.16 8.38
N TYR A 139 -10.44 -32.42 7.50
CA TYR A 139 -10.72 -32.71 6.08
C TYR A 139 -11.53 -33.99 5.89
N MET A 140 -11.19 -35.09 6.58
CA MET A 140 -11.93 -36.33 6.50
C MET A 140 -13.39 -36.19 6.92
N ASP A 141 -13.65 -35.50 8.03
CA ASP A 141 -15.02 -35.28 8.55
C ASP A 141 -15.83 -34.40 7.59
N TYR A 142 -15.17 -33.37 7.01
CA TYR A 142 -15.77 -32.52 5.99
C TYR A 142 -16.22 -33.33 4.77
N PHE A 143 -15.36 -34.20 4.20
CA PHE A 143 -15.68 -34.97 3.02
C PHE A 143 -16.70 -36.10 3.32
N ARG A 144 -16.64 -36.74 4.49
CA ARG A 144 -17.64 -37.68 4.95
C ARG A 144 -19.03 -37.06 5.06
N LYS A 145 -19.13 -35.86 5.67
CA LYS A 145 -20.38 -35.09 5.79
C LYS A 145 -21.01 -34.84 4.43
N HIS A 146 -20.20 -34.41 3.46
CA HIS A 146 -20.72 -34.13 2.10
C HIS A 146 -21.02 -35.34 1.29
N ARG A 147 -20.35 -36.47 1.54
CA ARG A 147 -20.65 -37.76 0.89
C ARG A 147 -21.93 -38.38 1.40
N ASN A 148 -22.23 -38.25 2.69
CA ASN A 148 -23.36 -38.91 3.35
C ASN A 148 -24.72 -38.20 3.20
N LYS A 149 -24.80 -37.06 2.54
CA LYS A 149 -26.08 -36.43 2.18
C LYS A 149 -26.84 -37.29 1.18
N ASP A 150 -28.16 -37.36 1.28
CA ASP A 150 -29.06 -38.28 0.54
C ASP A 150 -28.85 -38.40 -0.98
N LYS A 151 -28.31 -37.38 -1.63
CA LYS A 151 -27.97 -37.43 -3.06
C LYS A 151 -26.46 -37.27 -3.31
N GLY A 152 -25.63 -37.14 -2.27
CA GLY A 152 -24.24 -36.75 -2.35
C GLY A 152 -24.07 -35.38 -3.04
N ASN A 153 -23.06 -34.61 -2.67
CA ASN A 153 -22.79 -33.36 -3.34
C ASN A 153 -21.85 -33.59 -4.55
N ARG A 154 -22.27 -33.15 -5.73
CA ARG A 154 -21.48 -33.28 -6.95
C ARG A 154 -20.35 -32.27 -7.03
N TYR A 155 -20.48 -31.11 -6.36
CA TYR A 155 -19.47 -30.04 -6.30
C TYR A 155 -19.11 -29.76 -4.85
N VAL A 156 -18.14 -30.51 -4.33
CA VAL A 156 -17.60 -30.27 -2.98
C VAL A 156 -16.26 -29.54 -3.11
N LEU A 157 -16.16 -28.38 -2.52
CA LEU A 157 -14.95 -27.58 -2.55
C LEU A 157 -13.81 -28.30 -1.82
N LEU A 158 -12.73 -28.61 -2.53
CA LEU A 158 -11.50 -29.11 -1.94
C LEU A 158 -10.69 -27.96 -1.33
N LYS A 159 -10.38 -26.95 -2.14
CA LYS A 159 -9.62 -25.78 -1.73
C LYS A 159 -9.92 -24.60 -2.66
N LYS A 160 -9.96 -23.38 -2.10
CA LYS A 160 -10.06 -22.13 -2.84
C LYS A 160 -8.69 -21.48 -3.04
N ASN A 161 -8.61 -20.66 -4.07
CA ASN A 161 -7.51 -19.72 -4.29
C ASN A 161 -6.12 -20.39 -4.37
N ILE A 162 -6.03 -21.59 -4.94
CA ILE A 162 -4.75 -22.31 -5.14
C ILE A 162 -3.94 -21.61 -6.22
N THR A 163 -2.64 -21.33 -5.95
CA THR A 163 -1.72 -20.80 -6.96
C THR A 163 -1.35 -21.88 -7.99
N LEU A 164 -0.80 -21.48 -9.14
CA LEU A 164 -0.35 -22.43 -10.16
C LEU A 164 0.68 -23.42 -9.61
N GLU A 165 1.63 -22.95 -8.81
CA GLU A 165 2.65 -23.80 -8.18
C GLU A 165 2.01 -24.80 -7.19
N GLN A 166 1.09 -24.33 -6.37
CA GLN A 166 0.35 -25.21 -5.46
C GLN A 166 -0.49 -26.23 -6.23
N TRP A 167 -1.10 -25.80 -7.37
CA TRP A 167 -1.85 -26.69 -8.23
C TRP A 167 -0.96 -27.76 -8.85
N ASP A 168 0.25 -27.44 -9.32
CA ASP A 168 1.21 -28.40 -9.86
C ASP A 168 1.63 -29.47 -8.85
N ARG A 169 1.68 -29.14 -7.57
CA ARG A 169 1.88 -30.09 -6.47
C ARG A 169 0.60 -30.88 -6.16
N PHE A 170 -0.53 -30.17 -6.09
CA PHE A 170 -1.82 -30.73 -5.70
C PHE A 170 -2.37 -31.75 -6.70
N ARG A 171 -2.22 -31.52 -8.02
CA ARG A 171 -2.64 -32.46 -9.07
C ARG A 171 -1.95 -33.83 -9.02
N LYS A 172 -0.80 -33.93 -8.32
CA LYS A 172 -0.07 -35.18 -8.13
C LYS A 172 -0.57 -35.99 -6.92
N PHE A 173 -1.51 -35.47 -6.14
CA PHE A 173 -1.98 -36.14 -4.93
C PHE A 173 -2.86 -37.35 -5.23
N PRO A 174 -2.90 -38.34 -4.30
CA PRO A 174 -3.79 -39.50 -4.40
C PRO A 174 -5.23 -39.07 -4.70
N LEU A 175 -5.95 -39.84 -5.49
CA LEU A 175 -7.29 -39.56 -5.99
C LEU A 175 -7.37 -38.49 -7.08
N ILE A 176 -6.54 -37.47 -7.04
CA ILE A 176 -6.50 -36.38 -8.05
C ILE A 176 -5.65 -36.78 -9.24
N SER A 177 -4.48 -37.39 -8.98
CA SER A 177 -3.54 -37.89 -10.02
C SER A 177 -4.04 -39.12 -10.77
N ARG A 178 -5.12 -39.73 -10.31
CA ARG A 178 -5.73 -40.87 -11.02
C ARG A 178 -6.47 -40.40 -12.26
N GLU A 179 -5.80 -40.33 -13.37
CA GLU A 179 -6.42 -40.53 -14.67
C GLU A 179 -6.94 -41.94 -14.70
N LYS A 180 -8.26 -42.13 -14.51
CA LYS A 180 -8.85 -43.43 -14.78
C LYS A 180 -8.83 -43.67 -16.28
N ILE A 181 -7.82 -44.35 -16.74
CA ILE A 181 -7.93 -45.21 -17.91
C ILE A 181 -8.90 -46.33 -17.51
N VAL A 182 -10.18 -46.12 -17.75
CA VAL A 182 -11.14 -47.21 -17.63
C VAL A 182 -10.73 -48.23 -18.68
N LYS A 183 -10.13 -49.36 -18.25
CA LYS A 183 -9.73 -50.43 -19.11
C LYS A 183 -10.80 -50.68 -20.15
N LYS A 184 -10.37 -50.72 -21.42
CA LYS A 184 -11.14 -51.13 -22.59
C LYS A 184 -12.04 -52.28 -22.28
N ARG A 185 -13.34 -52.06 -22.12
CA ARG A 185 -14.32 -53.14 -22.24
C ARG A 185 -14.55 -53.36 -23.71
N LYS A 186 -14.97 -54.58 -24.09
CA LYS A 186 -15.17 -55.12 -25.46
C LYS A 186 -15.80 -54.19 -26.52
N THR A 187 -16.18 -52.96 -26.18
CA THR A 187 -16.81 -51.96 -27.06
C THR A 187 -15.90 -50.81 -27.50
N GLY A 188 -14.61 -50.82 -27.18
CA GLY A 188 -13.64 -49.83 -27.72
C GLY A 188 -13.77 -48.37 -27.27
N LYS A 189 -14.72 -48.00 -26.40
CA LYS A 189 -14.90 -46.62 -25.92
C LYS A 189 -14.20 -46.36 -24.59
N PHE A 190 -13.35 -45.32 -24.53
CA PHE A 190 -12.69 -44.83 -23.33
C PHE A 190 -13.55 -43.73 -22.70
N TYR A 191 -13.80 -43.80 -21.40
CA TYR A 191 -14.42 -42.72 -20.61
C TYR A 191 -13.39 -42.22 -19.61
N LEU A 192 -12.93 -40.99 -19.80
CA LEU A 192 -12.18 -40.26 -18.80
C LEU A 192 -13.16 -39.66 -17.78
N THR A 193 -13.12 -40.16 -16.54
CA THR A 193 -13.88 -39.57 -15.45
C THR A 193 -12.92 -38.82 -14.54
N ASN A 194 -12.80 -37.48 -14.74
CA ASN A 194 -12.16 -36.64 -13.77
C ASN A 194 -13.05 -36.47 -12.56
N TYR A 195 -12.58 -36.94 -11.39
CA TYR A 195 -13.27 -36.69 -10.11
C TYR A 195 -13.20 -35.25 -9.66
N VAL A 196 -12.31 -34.48 -10.24
CA VAL A 196 -11.95 -33.12 -9.84
C VAL A 196 -12.26 -32.18 -10.98
N SER A 197 -12.91 -31.08 -10.69
CA SER A 197 -13.13 -29.96 -11.58
C SER A 197 -12.39 -28.73 -11.05
N ILE A 198 -11.85 -27.95 -11.96
CA ILE A 198 -11.08 -26.75 -11.66
C ILE A 198 -11.82 -25.56 -12.24
N VAL A 199 -11.93 -24.52 -11.44
CA VAL A 199 -12.47 -23.23 -11.87
C VAL A 199 -11.37 -22.21 -11.71
N GLU A 200 -10.88 -21.67 -12.82
CA GLU A 200 -9.94 -20.57 -12.83
C GLU A 200 -10.68 -19.25 -12.51
N ARG A 201 -10.13 -18.46 -11.62
CA ARG A 201 -10.62 -17.13 -11.29
C ARG A 201 -9.46 -16.15 -11.16
N ASN A 202 -9.65 -14.97 -11.69
CA ASN A 202 -8.74 -13.87 -11.41
C ASN A 202 -9.02 -13.35 -10.00
N VAL A 203 -7.97 -13.24 -9.21
CA VAL A 203 -8.02 -12.73 -7.83
C VAL A 203 -7.10 -11.54 -7.74
N ARG A 204 -7.61 -10.43 -7.21
CA ARG A 204 -6.83 -9.22 -6.99
C ARG A 204 -5.69 -9.50 -6.01
N TYR A 205 -4.47 -9.24 -6.42
CA TYR A 205 -3.25 -9.44 -5.67
C TYR A 205 -2.57 -8.10 -5.41
N TYR A 206 -2.09 -7.93 -4.18
CA TYR A 206 -1.45 -6.70 -3.70
C TYR A 206 -0.05 -7.05 -3.21
N PRO A 207 1.01 -6.79 -3.99
CA PRO A 207 2.39 -7.17 -3.65
C PRO A 207 2.87 -6.59 -2.30
N TYR A 208 2.42 -5.37 -1.97
CA TYR A 208 2.81 -4.64 -0.76
C TYR A 208 1.79 -4.69 0.38
N TYR A 209 0.86 -5.66 0.34
CA TYR A 209 -0.14 -5.82 1.41
C TYR A 209 0.54 -5.98 2.79
N PRO A 210 0.10 -5.29 3.87
CA PRO A 210 -1.15 -4.50 4.00
C PRO A 210 -1.01 -2.99 3.74
N MET A 211 0.10 -2.52 3.18
CA MET A 211 0.43 -1.10 2.98
C MET A 211 -0.58 -0.39 2.06
N ALA A 212 -1.01 0.82 2.46
CA ALA A 212 -1.95 1.68 1.74
C ALA A 212 -3.25 0.97 1.29
N ARG A 213 -3.67 -0.05 2.05
CA ARG A 213 -4.75 -0.97 1.69
C ARG A 213 -6.05 -0.25 1.32
N ARG A 214 -6.48 0.73 2.15
CA ARG A 214 -7.72 1.47 1.95
C ARG A 214 -7.61 2.56 0.89
N THR A 215 -6.40 2.98 0.60
CA THR A 215 -6.13 3.96 -0.44
C THR A 215 -6.07 3.31 -1.82
N ILE A 216 -5.33 2.19 -1.96
CA ILE A 216 -5.32 1.42 -3.22
C ILE A 216 -6.71 0.86 -3.49
N GLY A 217 -7.32 0.25 -2.50
CA GLY A 217 -8.66 -0.32 -2.55
C GLY A 217 -8.67 -1.81 -2.28
N VAL A 218 -9.77 -2.27 -1.68
CA VAL A 218 -10.00 -3.69 -1.39
C VAL A 218 -11.39 -4.10 -1.87
N PRO A 219 -11.60 -5.41 -2.15
CA PRO A 219 -12.94 -5.91 -2.47
C PRO A 219 -13.92 -5.65 -1.34
N LEU A 220 -15.10 -5.15 -1.67
CA LEU A 220 -16.18 -4.94 -0.72
C LEU A 220 -16.88 -6.28 -0.41
N SER A 221 -17.25 -6.47 0.85
CA SER A 221 -17.93 -7.71 1.28
C SER A 221 -19.23 -7.92 0.51
N GLY A 222 -19.40 -9.11 -0.05
CA GLY A 222 -20.63 -9.50 -0.78
C GLY A 222 -20.67 -9.09 -2.25
N CYS A 223 -19.62 -8.47 -2.78
CA CYS A 223 -19.50 -8.12 -4.19
C CYS A 223 -18.11 -8.48 -4.72
N ASP A 224 -18.05 -9.36 -5.71
CA ASP A 224 -16.77 -9.83 -6.30
C ASP A 224 -16.11 -8.80 -7.22
N THR A 225 -16.83 -7.76 -7.62
CA THR A 225 -16.38 -6.75 -8.60
C THR A 225 -16.38 -5.31 -8.07
N CYS A 226 -16.79 -5.13 -6.80
CA CYS A 226 -16.86 -3.83 -6.15
C CYS A 226 -15.63 -3.61 -5.27
N TYR A 227 -15.01 -2.47 -5.42
CA TYR A 227 -13.82 -2.07 -4.68
C TYR A 227 -14.02 -0.69 -4.05
N ASP A 228 -13.34 -0.40 -2.96
CA ASP A 228 -13.15 0.95 -2.44
C ASP A 228 -11.84 1.57 -2.99
N GLY A 229 -11.44 2.72 -2.50
CA GLY A 229 -10.17 3.34 -2.85
C GLY A 229 -10.04 3.77 -4.31
N ILE A 230 -8.79 3.81 -4.79
CA ILE A 230 -8.45 4.13 -6.19
C ILE A 230 -9.05 3.08 -7.13
N ASP A 231 -8.94 1.79 -6.76
CA ASP A 231 -9.46 0.68 -7.55
C ASP A 231 -10.97 0.83 -7.83
N GLY A 232 -11.74 1.24 -6.80
CA GLY A 232 -13.17 1.50 -6.94
C GLY A 232 -13.49 2.71 -7.80
N TYR A 233 -12.82 3.83 -7.59
CA TYR A 233 -13.05 5.07 -8.33
C TYR A 233 -12.75 4.92 -9.82
N PHE A 234 -11.66 4.24 -10.16
CA PHE A 234 -11.23 4.02 -11.53
C PHE A 234 -11.77 2.73 -12.16
N THR A 235 -12.81 2.12 -11.59
CA THR A 235 -13.44 0.91 -12.14
C THR A 235 -13.79 1.04 -13.63
N LYS A 236 -14.21 2.23 -14.08
CA LYS A 236 -14.50 2.52 -15.51
C LYS A 236 -13.32 2.21 -16.43
N TYR A 237 -12.09 2.39 -15.97
CA TYR A 237 -10.89 2.08 -16.75
C TYR A 237 -10.38 0.68 -16.47
N LEU A 238 -10.41 0.27 -15.20
CA LEU A 238 -9.81 -0.97 -14.74
C LEU A 238 -10.61 -2.23 -15.10
N ALA A 239 -11.96 -2.17 -15.16
CA ALA A 239 -12.79 -3.37 -15.26
C ALA A 239 -12.66 -4.11 -16.60
N GLY A 240 -12.33 -3.41 -17.67
CA GLY A 240 -12.39 -3.97 -19.02
C GLY A 240 -13.81 -4.30 -19.48
N GLU A 241 -13.93 -4.95 -20.62
CA GLU A 241 -15.19 -5.38 -21.20
C GLU A 241 -15.19 -6.89 -21.39
N SER A 242 -16.12 -7.58 -20.75
CA SER A 242 -16.23 -9.03 -20.88
C SER A 242 -16.67 -9.42 -22.28
N GLY A 243 -16.01 -10.43 -22.83
CA GLY A 243 -16.38 -11.02 -24.11
C GLY A 243 -17.43 -12.11 -23.96
N VAL A 244 -17.86 -12.63 -25.09
CA VAL A 244 -18.73 -13.80 -25.19
C VAL A 244 -18.13 -14.77 -26.20
N ARG A 245 -17.99 -16.01 -25.80
CA ARG A 245 -17.42 -17.07 -26.65
C ARG A 245 -18.35 -18.28 -26.65
N LYS A 246 -18.56 -18.82 -27.82
CA LYS A 246 -19.29 -20.07 -28.00
C LYS A 246 -18.41 -21.23 -27.54
N GLU A 247 -18.86 -22.00 -26.60
CA GLU A 247 -18.16 -23.17 -26.07
C GLU A 247 -19.02 -24.42 -26.22
N ARG A 248 -18.36 -25.53 -26.61
CA ARG A 248 -19.00 -26.83 -26.72
C ARG A 248 -18.65 -27.69 -25.52
N LYS A 249 -19.66 -28.24 -24.90
CA LYS A 249 -19.51 -29.17 -23.78
C LYS A 249 -19.12 -30.55 -24.29
N ILE A 250 -17.89 -30.98 -24.01
CA ILE A 250 -17.43 -32.32 -24.38
C ILE A 250 -17.77 -33.34 -23.28
N ASN A 251 -17.58 -32.93 -22.03
CA ASN A 251 -17.85 -33.72 -20.85
C ASN A 251 -18.43 -32.87 -19.71
N PRO A 252 -19.06 -33.46 -18.69
CA PRO A 252 -19.47 -32.69 -17.50
C PRO A 252 -18.29 -31.87 -16.94
N GLY A 253 -18.38 -30.57 -17.05
CA GLY A 253 -17.37 -29.64 -16.55
C GLY A 253 -16.24 -29.27 -17.53
N ILE A 254 -16.17 -29.87 -18.74
CA ILE A 254 -15.15 -29.53 -19.75
C ILE A 254 -15.85 -28.89 -20.95
N TRP A 255 -15.45 -27.66 -21.19
CA TRP A 255 -15.91 -26.85 -22.30
C TRP A 255 -14.71 -26.52 -23.19
N ILE A 256 -14.88 -26.58 -24.50
CA ILE A 256 -13.85 -26.17 -25.46
C ILE A 256 -14.41 -25.05 -26.32
N PRO A 257 -13.58 -24.07 -26.69
CA PRO A 257 -13.96 -23.06 -27.64
C PRO A 257 -14.36 -23.68 -28.97
N VAL A 258 -15.41 -23.16 -29.57
CA VAL A 258 -15.79 -23.45 -30.95
C VAL A 258 -15.52 -22.18 -31.73
N ASP A 259 -14.81 -22.31 -32.86
CA ASP A 259 -14.64 -21.16 -33.77
C ASP A 259 -16.01 -20.75 -34.30
N ASP A 260 -16.42 -19.55 -34.01
CA ASP A 260 -17.69 -18.96 -34.44
C ASP A 260 -17.47 -17.47 -34.73
N ASP A 261 -17.96 -16.99 -35.85
CA ASP A 261 -17.87 -15.58 -36.26
C ASP A 261 -18.59 -14.62 -35.30
N GLN A 262 -19.43 -15.14 -34.41
CA GLN A 262 -20.17 -14.35 -33.40
C GLN A 262 -19.42 -14.16 -32.10
N GLN A 263 -18.13 -14.51 -32.03
CA GLN A 263 -17.34 -14.30 -30.83
C GLN A 263 -17.06 -12.81 -30.59
N ILE A 264 -17.38 -12.35 -29.37
CA ILE A 264 -16.95 -11.04 -28.87
C ILE A 264 -15.72 -11.26 -27.99
N LYS A 265 -14.57 -10.78 -28.42
CA LYS A 265 -13.34 -10.88 -27.61
C LYS A 265 -13.45 -10.02 -26.36
N ALA A 266 -13.02 -10.54 -25.23
CA ALA A 266 -12.85 -9.73 -24.03
C ALA A 266 -11.78 -8.67 -24.26
N ILE A 267 -12.03 -7.45 -23.81
CA ILE A 267 -11.06 -6.34 -23.80
C ILE A 267 -10.60 -6.15 -22.36
N ASP A 268 -9.33 -6.41 -22.11
CA ASP A 268 -8.75 -6.26 -20.76
C ASP A 268 -8.81 -4.80 -20.29
N GLY A 269 -8.90 -4.61 -18.99
CA GLY A 269 -8.92 -3.30 -18.37
C GLY A 269 -7.61 -2.55 -18.58
N LYS A 270 -7.72 -1.22 -18.54
CA LYS A 270 -6.59 -0.30 -18.67
C LYS A 270 -5.88 -0.17 -17.34
N ASP A 271 -4.58 0.05 -17.38
CA ASP A 271 -3.77 0.23 -16.19
C ASP A 271 -3.82 1.67 -15.66
N ILE A 272 -3.63 1.81 -14.36
CA ILE A 272 -3.64 3.11 -13.66
C ILE A 272 -2.26 3.34 -13.04
N VAL A 273 -1.69 4.53 -13.31
CA VAL A 273 -0.46 4.99 -12.64
C VAL A 273 -0.86 5.99 -11.57
N THR A 274 -0.58 5.65 -10.33
CA THR A 274 -0.86 6.50 -9.17
C THR A 274 0.23 7.53 -8.96
N THR A 275 -0.05 8.54 -8.14
CA THR A 275 0.93 9.52 -7.67
C THR A 275 1.70 9.04 -6.44
N ILE A 276 1.26 7.91 -5.85
CA ILE A 276 1.88 7.32 -4.66
C ILE A 276 3.27 6.80 -5.02
N ASP A 277 4.21 7.04 -4.13
CA ASP A 277 5.55 6.50 -4.17
C ASP A 277 5.72 5.44 -3.09
N VAL A 278 6.01 4.20 -3.51
CA VAL A 278 6.09 3.05 -2.58
C VAL A 278 7.12 3.27 -1.47
N ARG A 279 8.28 3.86 -1.79
CA ARG A 279 9.34 4.06 -0.79
C ARG A 279 8.95 5.11 0.25
N LEU A 280 8.33 6.21 -0.19
CA LEU A 280 7.80 7.22 0.72
C LEU A 280 6.60 6.72 1.50
N GLN A 281 5.76 5.90 0.88
CA GLN A 281 4.63 5.26 1.53
C GLN A 281 5.09 4.31 2.65
N GLU A 282 6.09 3.48 2.39
CA GLU A 282 6.66 2.56 3.38
C GLU A 282 7.29 3.33 4.55
N LEU A 283 8.07 4.38 4.25
CA LEU A 283 8.65 5.23 5.29
C LEU A 283 7.56 5.89 6.15
N ALA A 284 6.53 6.46 5.50
CA ALA A 284 5.44 7.13 6.18
C ALA A 284 4.70 6.18 7.14
N GLU A 285 4.40 4.97 6.68
CA GLU A 285 3.72 3.96 7.49
C GLU A 285 4.60 3.48 8.66
N ASN A 286 5.88 3.21 8.40
CA ASN A 286 6.81 2.72 9.43
C ASN A 286 7.09 3.79 10.50
N SER A 287 7.30 5.05 10.11
CA SER A 287 7.51 6.16 11.06
C SER A 287 6.26 6.42 11.90
N LEU A 288 5.07 6.40 11.27
CA LEU A 288 3.80 6.51 11.98
C LEU A 288 3.60 5.35 12.95
N ARG A 289 3.76 4.11 12.51
CA ARG A 289 3.62 2.89 13.32
C ARG A 289 4.53 2.94 14.54
N LYS A 290 5.80 3.27 14.36
CA LYS A 290 6.78 3.42 15.45
C LYS A 290 6.33 4.46 16.48
N CYS A 291 5.78 5.60 16.01
CA CYS A 291 5.26 6.63 16.89
C CYS A 291 4.04 6.14 17.69
N LEU A 292 3.10 5.46 17.03
CA LEU A 292 1.90 4.92 17.66
C LEU A 292 2.24 3.85 18.69
N ASP A 293 3.10 2.89 18.36
CA ASP A 293 3.56 1.82 19.25
C ASP A 293 4.25 2.39 20.51
N SER A 294 5.17 3.33 20.32
CA SER A 294 5.95 3.92 21.42
C SER A 294 5.07 4.67 22.43
N ASN A 295 3.97 5.26 21.96
CA ASN A 295 3.08 6.09 22.77
C ASN A 295 1.74 5.41 23.11
N ASP A 296 1.59 4.14 22.71
CA ASP A 296 0.37 3.36 22.92
C ASP A 296 -0.90 4.10 22.45
N ALA A 297 -0.80 4.78 21.29
CA ALA A 297 -1.87 5.61 20.77
C ALA A 297 -2.98 4.78 20.10
N GLN A 298 -4.22 5.26 20.11
CA GLN A 298 -5.34 4.52 19.51
C GLN A 298 -5.30 4.57 17.98
N SER A 299 -4.89 5.70 17.41
CA SER A 299 -4.84 5.83 15.95
C SER A 299 -3.98 7.02 15.52
N GLY A 300 -3.66 7.05 14.23
CA GLY A 300 -3.01 8.18 13.62
C GLY A 300 -3.04 8.13 12.10
N CYS A 301 -2.69 9.25 11.48
CA CYS A 301 -2.49 9.32 10.05
C CYS A 301 -1.34 10.25 9.70
N VAL A 302 -0.78 10.03 8.51
CA VAL A 302 0.23 10.88 7.89
C VAL A 302 -0.07 11.02 6.41
N ILE A 303 0.10 12.22 5.86
CA ILE A 303 -0.08 12.53 4.44
C ILE A 303 1.10 13.36 3.99
N LEU A 304 1.70 12.98 2.86
CA LEU A 304 2.73 13.75 2.16
C LEU A 304 2.21 14.14 0.77
N MET A 305 2.16 15.43 0.49
CA MET A 305 1.60 16.01 -0.73
C MET A 305 2.63 16.91 -1.41
N GLU A 306 2.76 16.80 -2.71
CA GLU A 306 3.59 17.68 -3.52
C GLU A 306 2.91 19.04 -3.72
N VAL A 307 3.67 20.12 -3.52
CA VAL A 307 3.10 21.47 -3.42
C VAL A 307 2.43 21.94 -4.70
N LYS A 308 3.11 21.83 -5.84
CA LYS A 308 2.64 22.40 -7.12
C LYS A 308 1.53 21.57 -7.76
N THR A 309 1.62 20.26 -7.69
CA THR A 309 0.74 19.35 -8.41
C THR A 309 -0.46 18.88 -7.60
N GLY A 310 -0.34 18.89 -6.27
CA GLY A 310 -1.31 18.24 -5.40
C GLY A 310 -1.18 16.71 -5.36
N TYR A 311 -0.13 16.14 -5.93
CA TYR A 311 0.10 14.70 -5.94
C TYR A 311 0.33 14.15 -4.55
N ILE A 312 -0.46 13.14 -4.18
CA ILE A 312 -0.28 12.43 -2.92
C ILE A 312 0.83 11.40 -3.08
N ARG A 313 1.98 11.68 -2.46
CA ARG A 313 3.16 10.82 -2.54
C ARG A 313 3.15 9.70 -1.49
N ALA A 314 2.55 9.97 -0.34
CA ALA A 314 2.32 8.96 0.69
C ALA A 314 1.08 9.31 1.52
N ILE A 315 0.33 8.29 1.94
CA ILE A 315 -0.80 8.42 2.85
C ILE A 315 -0.94 7.15 3.67
N SER A 316 -0.89 7.25 4.98
CA SER A 316 -1.10 6.13 5.89
C SER A 316 -2.10 6.49 6.97
N SER A 317 -2.98 5.56 7.30
CA SER A 317 -4.00 5.68 8.33
C SER A 317 -4.02 4.41 9.17
N LEU A 318 -3.47 4.46 10.38
CA LEU A 318 -3.31 3.29 11.24
C LEU A 318 -4.22 3.38 12.47
N GLN A 319 -4.87 2.27 12.78
CA GLN A 319 -5.68 2.09 13.98
C GLN A 319 -5.19 0.87 14.77
N LYS A 320 -5.22 0.97 16.09
CA LYS A 320 -4.94 -0.14 17.00
C LYS A 320 -6.02 -1.21 16.87
N THR A 321 -5.62 -2.44 16.67
CA THR A 321 -6.49 -3.61 16.57
C THR A 321 -6.69 -4.26 17.95
N SER A 322 -7.64 -5.17 18.07
CA SER A 322 -7.93 -5.87 19.33
C SER A 322 -6.76 -6.73 19.85
N ASP A 323 -5.84 -7.14 18.97
CA ASP A 323 -4.63 -7.88 19.31
C ASP A 323 -3.44 -6.97 19.67
N GLY A 324 -3.67 -5.64 19.70
CA GLY A 324 -2.66 -4.64 20.05
C GLY A 324 -1.76 -4.21 18.89
N THR A 325 -1.89 -4.81 17.70
CA THR A 325 -1.15 -4.38 16.50
C THR A 325 -1.82 -3.18 15.83
N TYR A 326 -1.16 -2.60 14.81
CA TYR A 326 -1.73 -1.48 14.04
C TYR A 326 -1.98 -1.90 12.60
N SER A 327 -3.18 -1.57 12.09
CA SER A 327 -3.55 -1.81 10.70
C SER A 327 -4.45 -0.71 10.14
N GLU A 328 -4.50 -0.60 8.83
CA GLU A 328 -5.38 0.34 8.13
C GLU A 328 -6.80 -0.26 8.03
N GLN A 329 -7.64 0.02 9.03
CA GLN A 329 -9.04 -0.44 9.08
C GLN A 329 -9.95 0.49 8.27
N ARG A 330 -9.75 1.80 8.39
CA ARG A 330 -10.43 2.86 7.65
C ARG A 330 -9.44 3.97 7.30
N ASN A 331 -9.79 4.79 6.33
CA ASN A 331 -8.96 5.92 5.94
C ASN A 331 -9.29 7.16 6.79
N ILE A 332 -8.62 7.32 7.94
CA ILE A 332 -8.77 8.47 8.83
C ILE A 332 -8.44 9.77 8.12
N ALA A 333 -7.40 9.74 7.29
CA ALA A 333 -6.87 10.93 6.61
C ALA A 333 -7.91 11.61 5.71
N LEU A 334 -8.83 10.83 5.12
CA LEU A 334 -9.82 11.28 4.15
C LEU A 334 -11.25 11.26 4.68
N GLY A 335 -11.56 10.34 5.59
CA GLY A 335 -12.94 10.03 6.01
C GLY A 335 -13.33 10.51 7.40
N ASP A 336 -12.38 10.74 8.28
CA ASP A 336 -12.70 11.16 9.66
C ASP A 336 -12.64 12.68 9.80
N ILE A 337 -13.73 13.27 10.30
CA ILE A 337 -13.76 14.70 10.67
C ILE A 337 -13.22 14.86 12.09
N LEU A 338 -12.27 15.76 12.24
CA LEU A 338 -11.56 15.98 13.48
C LEU A 338 -11.54 17.48 13.80
N GLU A 339 -11.63 17.83 15.09
CA GLU A 339 -11.33 19.20 15.52
C GLU A 339 -9.83 19.46 15.30
N PRO A 340 -9.47 20.47 14.46
CA PRO A 340 -8.09 20.75 14.11
C PRO A 340 -7.26 21.32 15.25
N GLY A 341 -7.89 21.87 16.26
CA GLY A 341 -7.22 22.55 17.37
C GLY A 341 -6.32 23.66 16.90
N SER A 342 -5.14 23.79 17.52
CA SER A 342 -4.20 24.92 17.26
C SER A 342 -3.68 25.01 15.83
N THR A 343 -3.82 23.99 15.00
CA THR A 343 -3.45 24.12 13.55
C THR A 343 -4.42 25.04 12.81
N PHE A 344 -5.65 25.18 13.30
CA PHE A 344 -6.66 26.11 12.77
C PHE A 344 -6.28 27.59 12.97
N LYS A 345 -5.45 27.91 13.98
CA LYS A 345 -5.01 29.30 14.23
C LYS A 345 -4.33 29.94 13.04
N THR A 346 -3.76 29.15 12.13
CA THR A 346 -3.20 29.65 10.87
C THR A 346 -4.28 30.20 9.95
N ILE A 347 -5.46 29.55 9.90
CA ILE A 347 -6.63 30.03 9.13
C ILE A 347 -7.13 31.33 9.72
N SER A 348 -7.30 31.37 11.05
CA SER A 348 -7.72 32.58 11.77
C SER A 348 -6.73 33.72 11.62
N ALA A 349 -5.42 33.45 11.72
CA ALA A 349 -4.38 34.45 11.52
C ALA A 349 -4.40 35.03 10.11
N MET A 350 -4.58 34.18 9.09
CA MET A 350 -4.71 34.63 7.70
C MET A 350 -5.91 35.59 7.55
N LEU A 351 -7.08 35.22 8.07
CA LEU A 351 -8.27 36.06 8.08
C LEU A 351 -8.02 37.42 8.77
N PHE A 352 -7.47 37.39 9.99
CA PHE A 352 -7.35 38.59 10.79
C PHE A 352 -6.30 39.57 10.22
N LEU A 353 -5.21 39.05 9.69
CA LEU A 353 -4.18 39.84 9.03
C LEU A 353 -4.68 40.41 7.69
N ASP A 354 -5.41 39.62 6.90
CA ASP A 354 -5.89 40.02 5.58
C ASP A 354 -6.95 41.14 5.62
N LYS A 355 -7.87 41.01 6.62
CA LYS A 355 -8.88 42.07 6.88
C LYS A 355 -8.36 43.21 7.77
N ALA A 356 -7.04 43.29 8.00
CA ALA A 356 -6.38 44.30 8.82
C ALA A 356 -7.01 44.47 10.22
N MET A 357 -7.51 43.41 10.81
CA MET A 357 -8.07 43.42 12.16
C MET A 357 -6.98 43.45 13.23
N VAL A 358 -5.82 42.98 12.90
CA VAL A 358 -4.62 42.95 13.73
C VAL A 358 -3.37 42.95 12.82
N ASP A 359 -2.24 43.44 13.31
CA ASP A 359 -0.92 43.25 12.69
C ASP A 359 -0.06 42.30 13.53
N THR A 360 1.00 41.78 12.97
CA THR A 360 1.92 40.87 13.69
C THR A 360 2.58 41.57 14.89
N THR A 361 2.68 42.88 14.90
CA THR A 361 3.24 43.73 15.97
C THR A 361 2.22 44.18 17.01
N THR A 362 0.92 44.01 16.77
CA THR A 362 -0.16 44.34 17.70
C THR A 362 0.02 43.61 19.01
N ILE A 363 -0.07 44.32 20.13
CA ILE A 363 0.07 43.74 21.47
C ILE A 363 -1.22 43.02 21.88
N VAL A 364 -1.10 41.78 22.33
CA VAL A 364 -2.21 40.94 22.83
C VAL A 364 -1.82 40.27 24.16
N PRO A 365 -2.79 40.03 25.06
CA PRO A 365 -2.54 39.32 26.31
C PRO A 365 -2.34 37.82 26.06
N THR A 366 -1.56 37.17 26.94
CA THR A 366 -1.37 35.68 26.97
C THR A 366 -1.58 35.10 28.37
N PHE A 367 -2.12 35.87 29.28
CA PHE A 367 -2.52 35.37 30.61
C PHE A 367 -3.97 34.89 30.62
N ASP A 368 -4.28 33.96 31.48
CA ASP A 368 -5.65 33.39 31.65
C ASP A 368 -6.70 34.48 31.76
N LYS A 369 -7.65 34.50 30.83
CA LYS A 369 -8.62 35.59 30.73
C LYS A 369 -10.08 35.11 30.72
N GLN A 370 -10.92 35.76 31.52
CA GLN A 370 -12.37 35.69 31.43
C GLN A 370 -12.83 36.83 30.53
N PHE A 371 -13.35 36.51 29.35
CA PHE A 371 -13.90 37.50 28.44
C PHE A 371 -15.33 37.88 28.85
N PRO A 372 -15.73 39.14 28.68
CA PRO A 372 -17.10 39.54 28.99
C PRO A 372 -18.13 38.71 28.23
N GLY A 373 -19.13 38.20 28.96
CA GLY A 373 -20.19 37.32 28.42
C GLY A 373 -19.78 35.87 28.21
N ALA A 374 -18.50 35.49 28.44
CA ALA A 374 -18.08 34.09 28.42
C ALA A 374 -18.33 33.43 29.79
N LYS A 375 -18.81 32.18 29.77
CA LYS A 375 -19.01 31.36 30.98
C LYS A 375 -17.70 30.75 31.48
N THR A 376 -16.76 30.47 30.57
CA THR A 376 -15.49 29.82 30.88
C THR A 376 -14.30 30.77 30.66
N ARG A 377 -13.23 30.56 31.44
CA ARG A 377 -11.98 31.28 31.28
C ARG A 377 -11.16 30.62 30.14
N ILE A 378 -10.68 31.43 29.22
CA ILE A 378 -9.72 30.97 28.19
C ILE A 378 -8.32 30.88 28.79
N ARG A 379 -7.62 29.79 28.52
CA ARG A 379 -6.27 29.50 29.05
C ARG A 379 -5.35 29.01 27.94
N ASP A 380 -4.07 29.34 28.11
CA ASP A 380 -3.02 28.77 27.26
C ASP A 380 -2.58 27.39 27.79
N VAL A 381 -2.09 26.54 26.88
CA VAL A 381 -1.60 25.20 27.23
C VAL A 381 -0.34 25.38 28.09
N GLY A 382 -0.26 24.59 29.20
CA GLY A 382 0.83 24.70 30.17
C GLY A 382 0.70 25.83 31.17
N ARG A 383 -0.37 26.66 31.13
CA ARG A 383 -0.61 27.81 32.00
C ARG A 383 0.56 28.80 32.05
N ILE A 384 1.26 28.95 30.94
CA ILE A 384 2.40 29.85 30.83
C ILE A 384 1.88 31.28 30.62
N ASN A 385 2.14 32.15 31.59
CA ASN A 385 1.84 33.57 31.50
C ASN A 385 3.08 34.32 30.96
N HIS A 386 3.00 34.81 29.74
CA HIS A 386 4.04 35.62 29.12
C HIS A 386 3.72 37.13 29.15
N GLY A 387 2.65 37.52 29.86
CA GLY A 387 2.16 38.88 29.89
C GLY A 387 1.57 39.34 28.57
N ASN A 388 1.90 40.57 28.17
CA ASN A 388 1.49 41.14 26.89
C ASN A 388 2.60 40.92 25.87
N VAL A 389 2.28 40.31 24.74
CA VAL A 389 3.25 40.03 23.66
C VAL A 389 2.68 40.48 22.32
N THR A 390 3.52 40.54 21.29
CA THR A 390 3.04 40.80 19.93
C THR A 390 2.19 39.64 19.43
N TYR A 391 1.20 39.88 18.56
CA TYR A 391 0.35 38.87 18.00
C TYR A 391 1.14 37.78 17.25
N GLY A 392 2.18 38.16 16.52
CA GLY A 392 3.11 37.20 15.92
C GLY A 392 3.74 36.28 16.96
N ARG A 393 4.18 36.80 18.12
CA ARG A 393 4.75 36.02 19.21
C ARG A 393 3.69 35.12 19.87
N ALA A 394 2.45 35.59 20.01
CA ALA A 394 1.33 34.81 20.53
C ALA A 394 1.04 33.59 19.64
N LEU A 395 1.14 33.74 18.30
CA LEU A 395 1.00 32.63 17.35
C LEU A 395 2.17 31.64 17.41
N GLU A 396 3.41 32.12 17.57
CA GLU A 396 4.62 31.29 17.76
C GLU A 396 4.48 30.39 19.02
N MET A 397 3.95 30.92 20.10
CA MET A 397 3.70 30.21 21.35
C MET A 397 2.37 29.43 21.34
N SER A 398 1.60 29.56 20.26
CA SER A 398 0.28 28.94 20.14
C SER A 398 -0.74 29.40 21.20
N SER A 399 -0.73 30.70 21.59
CA SER A 399 -1.65 31.25 22.59
C SER A 399 -3.10 31.16 22.13
N ASN A 400 -3.94 30.56 22.95
CA ASN A 400 -5.40 30.58 22.79
C ASN A 400 -5.96 31.95 23.15
N VAL A 401 -5.42 32.55 24.23
CA VAL A 401 -5.87 33.84 24.75
C VAL A 401 -5.58 34.96 23.75
N GLY A 402 -4.39 34.99 23.16
CA GLY A 402 -4.03 36.01 22.16
C GLY A 402 -4.94 35.98 20.93
N VAL A 403 -5.27 34.79 20.42
CA VAL A 403 -6.21 34.64 19.30
C VAL A 403 -7.63 35.03 19.72
N SER A 404 -8.08 34.59 20.91
CA SER A 404 -9.40 34.93 21.44
C SER A 404 -9.58 36.42 21.67
N GLN A 405 -8.51 37.16 22.02
CA GLN A 405 -8.56 38.62 22.15
C GLN A 405 -8.94 39.25 20.82
N VAL A 406 -8.30 38.86 19.72
CA VAL A 406 -8.63 39.39 18.38
C VAL A 406 -10.06 39.07 17.98
N VAL A 407 -10.52 37.84 18.28
CA VAL A 407 -11.93 37.45 18.05
C VAL A 407 -12.87 38.30 18.87
N TYR A 408 -12.59 38.50 20.14
CA TYR A 408 -13.45 39.31 21.04
C TYR A 408 -13.57 40.76 20.52
N ASP A 409 -12.45 41.44 20.26
CA ASP A 409 -12.39 42.83 19.85
C ASP A 409 -13.10 43.09 18.52
N ASN A 410 -12.99 42.16 17.58
CA ASN A 410 -13.47 42.38 16.20
C ASN A 410 -14.86 41.80 15.92
N TYR A 411 -15.30 40.80 16.67
CA TYR A 411 -16.60 40.15 16.43
C TYR A 411 -17.55 40.26 17.60
N ILE A 412 -17.09 39.97 18.81
CA ILE A 412 -18.03 39.91 19.98
C ILE A 412 -18.34 41.32 20.49
N ALA A 413 -17.32 42.14 20.76
CA ALA A 413 -17.47 43.50 21.22
C ALA A 413 -18.22 44.41 20.21
N LYS A 414 -18.09 44.10 18.92
CA LYS A 414 -18.77 44.81 17.82
C LYS A 414 -20.15 44.23 17.49
N GLY A 415 -20.66 43.27 18.25
CA GLY A 415 -21.97 42.64 18.01
C GLY A 415 -22.09 41.77 16.78
N ARG A 416 -20.96 41.37 16.17
CA ARG A 416 -20.89 40.61 14.88
C ARG A 416 -20.67 39.11 15.11
N LYS A 417 -21.29 38.52 16.09
CA LYS A 417 -21.04 37.15 16.55
C LYS A 417 -21.12 36.08 15.46
N THR A 418 -22.08 36.18 14.54
CA THR A 418 -22.28 35.21 13.46
C THR A 418 -21.38 35.46 12.23
N GLN A 419 -20.67 36.58 12.19
CA GLN A 419 -19.83 36.94 11.04
C GLN A 419 -18.50 36.17 10.97
N LEU A 420 -17.94 35.75 12.14
CA LEU A 420 -16.68 35.03 12.20
C LEU A 420 -16.72 33.74 11.37
N SER A 421 -17.78 32.96 11.50
CA SER A 421 -17.94 31.70 10.75
C SER A 421 -18.03 31.93 9.24
N LYS A 422 -18.71 32.99 8.82
CA LYS A 422 -18.82 33.39 7.41
C LYS A 422 -17.46 33.83 6.87
N ASP A 423 -16.77 34.70 7.61
CA ASP A 423 -15.45 35.22 7.22
C ASP A 423 -14.42 34.08 7.11
N LEU A 424 -14.40 33.12 8.05
CA LEU A 424 -13.49 31.96 7.99
C LEU A 424 -13.71 31.11 6.73
N LYS A 425 -14.94 30.99 6.25
CA LYS A 425 -15.24 30.26 5.01
C LYS A 425 -14.67 30.90 3.75
N GLU A 426 -14.38 32.19 3.78
CA GLU A 426 -13.73 32.87 2.65
C GLU A 426 -12.25 32.43 2.50
N TYR A 427 -11.58 32.08 3.60
CA TYR A 427 -10.14 31.76 3.63
C TYR A 427 -9.84 30.26 3.58
N PHE A 428 -10.75 29.43 4.01
CA PHE A 428 -10.64 27.98 3.95
C PHE A 428 -11.67 27.40 2.98
N TYR A 429 -11.31 26.35 2.22
CA TYR A 429 -12.23 25.71 1.30
C TYR A 429 -13.21 24.80 2.07
N PHE A 430 -14.40 25.31 2.38
CA PHE A 430 -15.42 24.63 3.16
C PHE A 430 -16.36 23.77 2.32
N ASP A 431 -15.79 22.97 1.41
CA ASP A 431 -16.55 21.96 0.66
C ASP A 431 -15.74 20.66 0.53
N LYS A 432 -16.36 19.65 -0.05
CA LYS A 432 -15.68 18.41 -0.39
C LYS A 432 -14.63 18.68 -1.46
N LEU A 433 -13.48 18.08 -1.30
CA LEU A 433 -12.41 18.16 -2.30
C LEU A 433 -12.72 17.35 -3.56
N ASN A 434 -13.68 16.39 -3.46
CA ASN A 434 -14.08 15.51 -4.56
C ASN A 434 -12.87 14.83 -5.22
N MET A 435 -12.05 14.21 -4.39
CA MET A 435 -10.80 13.56 -4.81
C MET A 435 -11.07 12.36 -5.74
N ASP A 436 -10.04 11.98 -6.49
CA ASP A 436 -10.04 10.86 -7.42
C ASP A 436 -9.86 9.49 -6.72
N ILE A 437 -10.63 9.27 -5.66
CA ILE A 437 -10.63 8.07 -4.83
C ILE A 437 -12.04 7.80 -4.30
N LEU A 438 -12.45 6.54 -4.29
CA LEU A 438 -13.75 6.15 -3.72
C LEU A 438 -13.63 6.00 -2.21
N VAL A 439 -14.00 7.04 -1.50
CA VAL A 439 -14.03 7.10 -0.03
C VAL A 439 -15.22 7.96 0.39
N HIS A 440 -15.75 7.70 1.58
CA HIS A 440 -16.70 8.64 2.17
C HIS A 440 -15.95 9.90 2.58
N GLU A 441 -16.06 10.96 1.79
CA GLU A 441 -15.49 12.27 2.10
C GLU A 441 -16.56 13.14 2.80
N PRO A 442 -16.39 13.48 4.07
CA PRO A 442 -17.31 14.38 4.76
C PRO A 442 -17.04 15.84 4.37
N LYS A 443 -18.10 16.65 4.39
CA LYS A 443 -17.98 18.11 4.24
C LYS A 443 -17.43 18.72 5.53
N PRO A 444 -16.48 19.65 5.48
CA PRO A 444 -16.06 20.41 6.66
C PRO A 444 -17.25 21.13 7.28
N TYR A 445 -17.24 21.23 8.59
CA TYR A 445 -18.33 21.87 9.33
C TYR A 445 -17.79 22.92 10.29
N ILE A 446 -18.46 24.07 10.34
CA ILE A 446 -18.35 25.09 11.38
C ILE A 446 -19.75 25.33 11.97
N ASN A 447 -19.86 25.40 13.27
CA ASN A 447 -21.12 25.74 13.91
C ASN A 447 -21.45 27.23 13.69
N GLU A 448 -22.32 27.51 12.72
CA GLU A 448 -22.80 28.88 12.41
C GLU A 448 -23.92 29.36 13.35
N LYS A 449 -24.60 28.43 13.98
CA LYS A 449 -25.76 28.72 14.87
C LYS A 449 -25.33 29.01 16.32
N GLY A 450 -24.06 28.76 16.66
CA GLY A 450 -23.50 29.03 17.98
C GLY A 450 -23.47 30.54 18.26
N THR A 451 -24.32 31.00 19.16
CA THR A 451 -24.35 32.40 19.64
C THR A 451 -23.61 32.59 20.96
N SER A 452 -23.15 31.49 21.56
CA SER A 452 -22.40 31.50 22.81
C SER A 452 -21.04 32.19 22.61
N VAL A 453 -20.71 33.10 23.52
CA VAL A 453 -19.40 33.78 23.49
C VAL A 453 -18.27 32.78 23.60
N ASP A 454 -18.41 31.75 24.41
CA ASP A 454 -17.42 30.67 24.55
C ASP A 454 -17.13 29.96 23.21
N ASP A 455 -18.19 29.59 22.45
CA ASP A 455 -18.06 28.89 21.20
C ASP A 455 -17.37 29.77 20.11
N ILE A 456 -17.72 31.05 20.07
CA ILE A 456 -17.15 32.01 19.13
C ILE A 456 -15.63 32.21 19.42
N LEU A 457 -15.29 32.37 20.72
CA LEU A 457 -13.87 32.46 21.11
C LEU A 457 -13.10 31.18 20.74
N ARG A 458 -13.67 30.01 21.00
CA ARG A 458 -13.09 28.70 20.73
C ARG A 458 -12.95 28.42 19.23
N LEU A 459 -13.89 28.91 18.42
CA LEU A 459 -13.81 28.78 16.97
C LEU A 459 -12.52 29.45 16.44
N GLY A 460 -12.10 30.57 17.02
CA GLY A 460 -10.88 31.25 16.64
C GLY A 460 -9.61 30.41 16.78
N PHE A 461 -9.60 29.39 17.64
CA PHE A 461 -8.43 28.54 17.83
C PHE A 461 -8.69 27.05 17.56
N GLY A 462 -9.74 26.73 16.76
CA GLY A 462 -9.94 25.43 16.12
C GLY A 462 -10.77 24.41 16.89
N TYR A 463 -11.63 24.86 17.79
CA TYR A 463 -12.71 24.07 18.35
C TYR A 463 -14.05 24.49 17.73
N VAL A 464 -15.08 23.67 17.92
CA VAL A 464 -16.43 23.94 17.33
C VAL A 464 -16.40 23.95 15.78
N SER A 465 -15.32 23.47 15.20
CA SER A 465 -15.14 23.24 13.77
C SER A 465 -14.52 21.87 13.55
N VAL A 466 -14.92 21.17 12.50
CA VAL A 466 -14.40 19.86 12.18
C VAL A 466 -14.10 19.74 10.69
N MET A 467 -13.00 19.08 10.37
CA MET A 467 -12.53 18.82 9.01
C MET A 467 -11.65 17.58 8.96
N THR A 468 -11.42 17.05 7.77
CA THR A 468 -10.48 15.95 7.61
C THR A 468 -9.03 16.44 7.63
N PRO A 469 -8.06 15.58 8.00
CA PRO A 469 -6.64 15.91 7.87
C PRO A 469 -6.24 16.33 6.46
N MET A 470 -6.82 15.72 5.42
CA MET A 470 -6.56 16.08 4.03
C MET A 470 -7.03 17.50 3.71
N GLN A 471 -8.24 17.88 4.13
CA GLN A 471 -8.76 19.23 3.94
C GLN A 471 -7.86 20.27 4.60
N LEU A 472 -7.39 19.98 5.83
CA LEU A 472 -6.47 20.85 6.53
C LEU A 472 -5.10 20.93 5.83
N LEU A 473 -4.56 19.80 5.37
CA LEU A 473 -3.31 19.79 4.59
C LEU A 473 -3.43 20.58 3.30
N THR A 474 -4.56 20.49 2.60
CA THR A 474 -4.79 21.25 1.36
C THR A 474 -4.69 22.75 1.60
N PHE A 475 -5.15 23.25 2.76
CA PHE A 475 -4.94 24.65 3.15
C PHE A 475 -3.46 24.99 3.36
N TYR A 476 -2.70 24.17 4.09
CA TYR A 476 -1.26 24.36 4.29
C TYR A 476 -0.47 24.26 2.99
N ASN A 477 -0.91 23.37 2.09
CA ASN A 477 -0.34 23.25 0.75
C ASN A 477 -0.53 24.54 -0.06
N GLY A 478 -1.71 25.16 0.03
CA GLY A 478 -1.97 26.45 -0.61
C GLY A 478 -1.07 27.56 -0.10
N ILE A 479 -0.76 27.59 1.22
CA ILE A 479 0.21 28.54 1.78
C ILE A 479 1.61 28.28 1.18
N ALA A 480 2.03 27.01 1.11
CA ALA A 480 3.29 26.61 0.51
C ALA A 480 3.36 26.93 -0.99
N ASN A 481 2.23 26.86 -1.69
CA ASN A 481 2.09 27.10 -3.12
C ASN A 481 1.75 28.57 -3.45
N ASN A 482 2.31 29.51 -2.72
CA ASN A 482 2.16 30.96 -2.92
C ASN A 482 0.68 31.42 -2.99
N GLY A 483 -0.18 30.80 -2.19
CA GLY A 483 -1.61 31.13 -2.08
C GLY A 483 -2.51 30.45 -3.10
N VAL A 484 -1.99 29.57 -3.94
CA VAL A 484 -2.77 28.77 -4.90
C VAL A 484 -3.10 27.42 -4.29
N MET A 485 -4.39 27.16 -4.06
CA MET A 485 -4.84 25.84 -3.58
C MET A 485 -5.07 24.91 -4.75
N VAL A 486 -4.41 23.76 -4.74
CA VAL A 486 -4.60 22.68 -5.71
C VAL A 486 -5.32 21.51 -5.09
N LYS A 487 -6.12 20.81 -5.89
CA LYS A 487 -6.85 19.61 -5.49
C LYS A 487 -5.87 18.46 -5.24
N PRO A 488 -5.99 17.71 -4.14
CA PRO A 488 -5.24 16.48 -3.94
C PRO A 488 -5.55 15.45 -5.03
N MET A 489 -4.53 14.81 -5.59
CA MET A 489 -4.64 13.85 -6.67
C MET A 489 -3.91 12.56 -6.35
N PHE A 490 -4.56 11.42 -6.61
CA PHE A 490 -4.04 10.07 -6.38
C PHE A 490 -3.59 9.37 -7.66
N VAL A 491 -4.03 9.82 -8.81
CA VAL A 491 -3.73 9.22 -10.12
C VAL A 491 -3.20 10.25 -11.08
N SER A 492 -2.10 9.93 -11.76
CA SER A 492 -1.49 10.77 -12.79
C SER A 492 -1.89 10.32 -14.21
N ASN A 493 -1.90 9.01 -14.49
CA ASN A 493 -2.07 8.53 -15.85
C ASN A 493 -2.96 7.28 -15.92
N VAL A 494 -3.60 7.12 -17.10
CA VAL A 494 -4.17 5.85 -17.54
C VAL A 494 -3.30 5.32 -18.67
N VAL A 495 -2.93 4.05 -18.60
CA VAL A 495 -2.03 3.38 -19.54
C VAL A 495 -2.75 2.20 -20.18
N GLN A 496 -2.52 1.98 -21.46
CA GLN A 496 -2.97 0.79 -22.19
C GLN A 496 -1.84 0.28 -23.06
N ASP A 497 -1.53 -1.01 -22.95
CA ASP A 497 -0.44 -1.66 -23.70
C ASP A 497 0.90 -0.90 -23.61
N GLY A 498 1.23 -0.40 -22.41
CA GLY A 498 2.44 0.38 -22.13
C GLY A 498 2.43 1.82 -22.63
N LYS A 499 1.33 2.30 -23.24
CA LYS A 499 1.19 3.67 -23.75
C LYS A 499 0.26 4.49 -22.86
N ILE A 500 0.66 5.71 -22.54
CA ILE A 500 -0.21 6.66 -21.84
C ILE A 500 -1.33 7.09 -22.79
N ILE A 501 -2.57 6.82 -22.41
CA ILE A 501 -3.77 7.19 -23.16
C ILE A 501 -4.52 8.38 -22.56
N LYS A 502 -4.24 8.67 -21.28
CA LYS A 502 -4.80 9.83 -20.59
C LYS A 502 -3.87 10.29 -19.47
N THR A 503 -3.63 11.57 -19.39
CA THR A 503 -2.96 12.24 -18.26
C THR A 503 -3.97 13.10 -17.52
N PHE A 504 -3.89 13.12 -16.19
CA PHE A 504 -4.68 14.00 -15.34
C PHE A 504 -3.82 15.17 -14.90
N GLU A 505 -4.25 16.38 -15.24
CA GLU A 505 -3.55 17.60 -14.89
C GLU A 505 -3.96 18.12 -13.51
N PRO A 506 -3.07 18.84 -12.80
CA PRO A 506 -3.39 19.49 -11.54
C PRO A 506 -4.59 20.43 -11.65
N ILE A 507 -5.51 20.35 -10.71
CA ILE A 507 -6.73 21.16 -10.68
C ILE A 507 -6.58 22.23 -9.60
N VAL A 508 -6.65 23.49 -10.00
CA VAL A 508 -6.70 24.63 -9.08
C VAL A 508 -8.12 24.77 -8.53
N ILE A 509 -8.28 24.72 -7.21
CA ILE A 509 -9.57 24.90 -6.52
C ILE A 509 -9.76 26.32 -5.98
N LYS A 510 -8.65 27.05 -5.76
CA LYS A 510 -8.67 28.45 -5.39
C LYS A 510 -7.38 29.14 -5.85
N GLU A 511 -7.50 30.13 -6.73
CA GLU A 511 -6.33 30.80 -7.30
C GLU A 511 -5.60 31.72 -6.31
N ARG A 512 -6.32 32.28 -5.35
CA ARG A 512 -5.75 33.18 -4.35
C ARG A 512 -6.46 33.02 -3.00
N MET A 513 -5.70 32.66 -1.98
CA MET A 513 -6.21 32.49 -0.62
C MET A 513 -6.36 33.81 0.14
N CYS A 514 -5.44 34.74 -0.04
CA CYS A 514 -5.35 36.06 0.62
C CYS A 514 -4.47 37.00 -0.18
N LYS A 515 -4.27 38.23 0.33
CA LYS A 515 -3.32 39.19 -0.25
C LYS A 515 -1.88 38.69 -0.15
N PRO A 516 -0.97 39.04 -1.10
CA PRO A 516 0.42 38.59 -1.07
C PRO A 516 1.14 38.98 0.23
N GLU A 517 0.89 40.18 0.74
CA GLU A 517 1.52 40.69 1.98
C GLU A 517 1.06 39.88 3.20
N THR A 518 -0.21 39.50 3.24
CA THR A 518 -0.76 38.60 4.27
C THR A 518 -0.14 37.24 4.21
N LEU A 519 -0.02 36.69 3.00
CA LEU A 519 0.62 35.40 2.78
C LEU A 519 2.06 35.38 3.29
N ALA A 520 2.85 36.39 2.94
CA ALA A 520 4.22 36.51 3.40
C ALA A 520 4.33 36.58 4.93
N LYS A 521 3.43 37.35 5.60
CA LYS A 521 3.33 37.37 7.08
C LYS A 521 3.01 36.00 7.66
N VAL A 522 2.07 35.25 7.07
CA VAL A 522 1.70 33.93 7.53
C VAL A 522 2.83 32.91 7.33
N GLN A 523 3.52 32.95 6.20
CA GLN A 523 4.69 32.10 5.92
C GLN A 523 5.83 32.38 6.92
N ASP A 524 6.11 33.66 7.21
CA ASP A 524 7.10 34.06 8.22
C ASP A 524 6.72 33.56 9.63
N ILE A 525 5.45 33.67 10.03
CA ILE A 525 4.97 33.15 11.31
C ILE A 525 5.16 31.64 11.38
N LEU A 526 4.80 30.87 10.33
CA LEU A 526 4.97 29.42 10.30
C LEU A 526 6.44 29.00 10.39
N LYS A 527 7.35 29.73 9.77
CA LYS A 527 8.80 29.55 9.90
C LYS A 527 9.24 29.78 11.33
N ARG A 528 8.87 30.92 11.94
CA ARG A 528 9.21 31.26 13.33
C ARG A 528 8.63 30.31 14.37
N ILE A 529 7.47 29.69 14.14
CA ILE A 529 6.93 28.65 15.01
C ILE A 529 7.89 27.46 15.11
N VAL A 530 8.55 27.10 14.02
CA VAL A 530 9.55 26.04 14.01
C VAL A 530 10.90 26.53 14.58
N GLU A 531 11.33 27.72 14.26
CA GLU A 531 12.60 28.25 14.74
C GLU A 531 12.62 28.59 16.25
N LYS A 532 11.56 29.22 16.75
CA LYS A 532 11.51 29.84 18.09
C LYS A 532 10.27 29.49 18.91
N GLY A 533 9.33 28.74 18.32
CA GLY A 533 8.04 28.45 18.91
C GLY A 533 7.85 26.99 19.32
N THR A 534 6.60 26.53 19.24
CA THR A 534 6.19 25.18 19.67
C THR A 534 6.73 24.05 18.78
N GLY A 535 7.19 24.36 17.57
CA GLY A 535 7.78 23.42 16.60
C GLY A 535 9.30 23.29 16.67
N ARG A 536 9.99 23.89 17.65
CA ARG A 536 11.46 24.02 17.69
C ARG A 536 12.25 22.70 17.63
N ARG A 537 11.63 21.56 17.87
CA ARG A 537 12.28 20.25 17.66
C ARG A 537 12.67 20.01 16.19
N LEU A 538 12.00 20.70 15.27
CA LEU A 538 12.25 20.64 13.83
C LEU A 538 13.26 21.73 13.35
N SER A 539 13.72 22.63 14.22
CA SER A 539 14.56 23.77 13.83
C SER A 539 15.95 23.40 13.32
N LYS A 540 16.46 22.21 13.69
CA LYS A 540 17.81 21.76 13.33
C LYS A 540 17.82 21.00 12.00
N THR A 541 17.18 21.53 10.95
CA THR A 541 17.24 20.99 9.58
C THR A 541 17.95 21.99 8.67
N ALA A 542 18.79 21.50 7.77
CA ALA A 542 19.55 22.35 6.85
C ALA A 542 18.65 23.04 5.81
N TYR A 543 17.49 22.45 5.51
CA TYR A 543 16.56 22.89 4.46
C TYR A 543 15.42 23.78 4.97
N GLY A 544 15.25 23.92 6.27
CA GLY A 544 14.17 24.67 6.91
C GLY A 544 12.79 23.99 6.76
N ILE A 545 12.02 24.07 7.84
CA ILE A 545 10.62 23.61 7.90
C ILE A 545 9.76 24.77 8.38
N ALA A 546 8.58 24.95 7.81
CA ALA A 546 7.56 25.87 8.27
C ALA A 546 6.28 25.09 8.59
N GLY A 547 5.64 25.40 9.71
CA GLY A 547 4.43 24.68 10.09
C GLY A 547 3.91 25.03 11.48
N LYS A 548 2.81 24.37 11.85
CA LYS A 548 2.10 24.61 13.11
C LYS A 548 1.84 23.31 13.85
N THR A 549 2.15 23.28 15.12
CA THR A 549 1.74 22.22 16.04
C THR A 549 0.27 22.38 16.44
N GLY A 550 -0.42 21.26 16.59
CA GLY A 550 -1.74 21.18 17.14
C GLY A 550 -1.78 20.25 18.35
N THR A 551 -2.58 20.63 19.35
CA THR A 551 -2.99 19.77 20.45
C THR A 551 -4.45 20.09 20.72
N ALA A 552 -5.32 19.13 20.45
CA ALA A 552 -6.75 19.25 20.72
C ALA A 552 -7.14 18.31 21.85
N GLU A 553 -7.95 18.80 22.78
CA GLU A 553 -8.60 17.97 23.80
C GLU A 553 -9.85 17.33 23.19
N ILE A 554 -9.96 16.00 23.22
CA ILE A 554 -11.14 15.26 22.75
C ILE A 554 -12.13 15.13 23.89
N GLY A 555 -13.41 15.43 23.64
CA GLY A 555 -14.47 15.29 24.64
C GLY A 555 -14.48 16.39 25.72
N TYR A 556 -13.85 17.53 25.46
CA TYR A 556 -13.79 18.64 26.44
C TYR A 556 -15.17 19.13 26.91
N ASN A 557 -16.23 18.92 26.12
CA ASN A 557 -17.62 19.22 26.51
C ASN A 557 -18.21 18.25 27.55
N LYS A 558 -17.53 17.09 27.76
CA LYS A 558 -17.89 16.03 28.70
C LYS A 558 -16.97 16.00 29.91
N ARG A 559 -16.34 17.13 30.26
CA ARG A 559 -15.45 17.22 31.45
C ARG A 559 -16.19 16.75 32.70
N GLY A 560 -15.60 15.78 33.38
CA GLY A 560 -16.16 15.14 34.57
C GLY A 560 -16.82 13.78 34.32
N GLU A 561 -17.19 13.45 33.08
CA GLU A 561 -17.79 12.15 32.72
C GLU A 561 -16.78 11.18 32.10
N VAL A 562 -15.75 11.69 31.40
CA VAL A 562 -14.75 10.89 30.68
C VAL A 562 -13.36 11.50 30.88
N ALA A 563 -12.33 10.66 30.94
CA ALA A 563 -10.94 11.11 30.95
C ALA A 563 -10.63 11.95 29.70
N ILE A 564 -9.95 13.09 29.88
CA ILE A 564 -9.56 13.96 28.78
C ILE A 564 -8.57 13.23 27.89
N GLN A 565 -8.92 13.04 26.64
CA GLN A 565 -8.04 12.48 25.63
C GLN A 565 -7.48 13.59 24.77
N HIS A 566 -6.31 13.34 24.19
CA HIS A 566 -5.59 14.32 23.39
C HIS A 566 -5.42 13.86 21.94
N ARG A 567 -5.40 14.84 21.03
CA ARG A 567 -4.98 14.66 19.64
C ARG A 567 -3.83 15.59 19.35
N ALA A 568 -2.67 14.99 19.06
CA ALA A 568 -1.46 15.68 18.69
C ALA A 568 -1.35 15.78 17.17
N SER A 569 -1.01 16.95 16.63
CA SER A 569 -0.83 17.12 15.19
C SER A 569 0.31 18.07 14.86
N PHE A 570 0.85 17.94 13.66
CA PHE A 570 1.74 18.90 13.02
C PHE A 570 1.40 18.99 11.54
N ALA A 571 1.14 20.21 11.06
CA ALA A 571 0.90 20.49 9.64
C ALA A 571 1.87 21.58 9.16
N GLY A 572 2.51 21.35 8.01
CA GLY A 572 3.52 22.27 7.50
C GLY A 572 4.07 21.86 6.15
N TYR A 573 5.16 22.50 5.75
CA TYR A 573 5.80 22.30 4.45
C TYR A 573 7.32 22.48 4.53
N PHE A 574 7.99 21.96 3.53
CA PHE A 574 9.45 22.02 3.38
C PHE A 574 9.89 21.90 1.91
N PRO A 575 11.10 22.39 1.54
CA PRO A 575 11.91 23.37 2.25
C PRO A 575 11.20 24.73 2.39
N THR A 576 11.60 25.57 3.35
CA THR A 576 10.96 26.90 3.54
C THR A 576 11.18 27.87 2.41
N GLU A 577 12.38 27.88 1.82
CA GLU A 577 12.77 28.83 0.76
C GLU A 577 12.09 28.54 -0.59
N ASN A 578 11.94 27.27 -0.93
CA ASN A 578 11.28 26.80 -2.14
C ASN A 578 10.46 25.56 -1.82
N PRO A 579 9.22 25.71 -1.32
CA PRO A 579 8.40 24.61 -0.88
C PRO A 579 8.13 23.60 -2.00
N GLN A 580 8.50 22.34 -1.74
CA GLN A 580 8.29 21.23 -2.66
C GLN A 580 7.21 20.29 -2.15
N TYR A 581 7.15 20.08 -0.84
CA TYR A 581 6.22 19.17 -0.19
C TYR A 581 5.55 19.81 1.02
N SER A 582 4.28 19.49 1.21
CA SER A 582 3.51 19.71 2.42
C SER A 582 3.19 18.38 3.08
N CYS A 583 3.12 18.37 4.40
CA CYS A 583 2.84 17.16 5.17
C CYS A 583 1.99 17.48 6.40
N ILE A 584 1.10 16.55 6.75
CA ILE A 584 0.38 16.56 8.02
C ILE A 584 0.53 15.22 8.71
N VAL A 585 0.74 15.26 10.02
CA VAL A 585 0.75 14.11 10.91
C VAL A 585 -0.26 14.34 12.02
N VAL A 586 -1.09 13.34 12.28
CA VAL A 586 -2.07 13.35 13.37
C VAL A 586 -1.93 12.07 14.17
N VAL A 587 -1.82 12.18 15.49
CA VAL A 587 -1.78 11.08 16.46
C VAL A 587 -2.89 11.29 17.45
N SER A 588 -3.81 10.34 17.58
CA SER A 588 -4.99 10.43 18.44
C SER A 588 -4.87 9.49 19.63
N GLU A 589 -5.24 10.02 20.79
CA GLU A 589 -5.40 9.28 22.04
C GLU A 589 -4.13 8.52 22.47
N PRO A 590 -2.97 9.21 22.56
CA PRO A 590 -1.77 8.60 23.13
C PRO A 590 -1.98 8.31 24.62
N GLN A 591 -1.57 7.13 25.08
CA GLN A 591 -1.75 6.68 26.46
C GLN A 591 -0.45 6.81 27.29
N LYS A 592 0.70 6.98 26.63
CA LYS A 592 2.04 7.04 27.25
C LYS A 592 2.82 8.26 26.78
N ASN A 593 3.82 8.62 27.57
CA ASN A 593 4.90 9.56 27.29
C ASN A 593 4.49 11.02 27.03
N ALA A 594 3.87 11.33 25.92
CA ALA A 594 3.62 12.70 25.49
C ALA A 594 2.20 12.89 24.95
N THR A 595 1.70 14.13 25.01
CA THR A 595 0.36 14.49 24.51
C THR A 595 0.39 15.61 23.49
N HIS A 596 1.55 16.23 23.23
CA HIS A 596 1.65 17.45 22.43
C HIS A 596 2.15 17.16 21.01
N GLY A 597 1.66 17.96 20.04
CA GLY A 597 2.01 17.81 18.62
C GLY A 597 3.52 17.95 18.33
N GLY A 598 4.22 18.82 19.09
CA GLY A 598 5.67 18.97 18.97
C GLY A 598 6.47 17.74 19.41
N ASP A 599 5.88 16.89 20.26
CA ASP A 599 6.55 15.70 20.82
C ASP A 599 6.21 14.43 20.03
N LEU A 600 5.01 14.32 19.49
CA LEU A 600 4.49 13.13 18.82
C LEU A 600 4.50 13.24 17.29
N ALA A 601 3.88 14.28 16.77
CA ALA A 601 3.72 14.44 15.32
C ALA A 601 4.96 15.00 14.63
N ALA A 602 5.70 15.89 15.28
CA ALA A 602 6.89 16.50 14.70
C ALA A 602 8.01 15.49 14.36
N PRO A 603 8.33 14.49 15.19
CA PRO A 603 9.34 13.47 14.83
C PRO A 603 8.98 12.70 13.55
N VAL A 604 7.71 12.28 13.40
CA VAL A 604 7.25 11.59 12.18
C VAL A 604 7.38 12.49 10.95
N PHE A 605 6.99 13.78 11.09
CA PHE A 605 7.17 14.75 10.02
C PHE A 605 8.65 14.90 9.64
N ARG A 606 9.54 14.91 10.62
CA ARG A 606 10.98 15.04 10.40
C ARG A 606 11.54 13.85 9.64
N ASP A 607 11.22 12.62 10.06
CA ASP A 607 11.69 11.40 9.38
C ASP A 607 11.36 11.43 7.89
N LEU A 608 10.14 11.86 7.54
CA LEU A 608 9.70 12.02 6.15
C LEU A 608 10.46 13.13 5.44
N SER A 609 10.53 14.32 6.04
CA SER A 609 11.16 15.46 5.40
C SER A 609 12.67 15.24 5.18
N ASP A 610 13.39 14.67 6.15
CA ASP A 610 14.81 14.34 6.04
C ASP A 610 15.04 13.33 4.88
N ARG A 611 14.18 12.32 4.74
CA ARG A 611 14.30 11.35 3.64
C ARG A 611 14.01 11.94 2.28
N VAL A 612 12.93 12.72 2.17
CA VAL A 612 12.54 13.37 0.91
C VAL A 612 13.64 14.34 0.45
N VAL A 613 14.15 15.18 1.37
CA VAL A 613 15.22 16.12 1.03
C VAL A 613 16.52 15.40 0.67
N GLY A 614 16.85 14.33 1.40
CA GLY A 614 18.07 13.56 1.16
C GLY A 614 18.06 12.76 -0.16
N THR A 615 16.89 12.43 -0.70
CA THR A 615 16.79 11.59 -1.90
C THR A 615 16.27 12.31 -3.14
N ARG A 616 15.45 13.39 -2.99
CA ARG A 616 14.66 13.93 -4.11
C ARG A 616 14.82 15.42 -4.34
N ILE A 617 15.29 16.16 -3.35
CA ILE A 617 15.50 17.58 -3.50
C ILE A 617 16.98 17.81 -3.73
N THR A 618 17.34 18.27 -4.95
CA THR A 618 18.67 18.79 -5.20
C THR A 618 18.79 20.10 -4.41
N TYR A 619 19.27 19.99 -3.19
CA TYR A 619 19.46 21.13 -2.31
C TYR A 619 20.73 21.84 -2.74
N ASN A 620 20.58 22.79 -3.67
CA ASN A 620 21.63 23.75 -4.00
C ASN A 620 21.81 24.76 -2.85
N GLN A 621 22.24 24.28 -1.68
CA GLN A 621 22.91 25.21 -0.78
C GLN A 621 24.11 25.76 -1.55
N LYS A 622 24.21 27.10 -1.62
CA LYS A 622 25.44 27.71 -2.07
C LYS A 622 26.55 27.14 -1.18
N LEU A 623 27.30 26.20 -1.71
CA LEU A 623 28.46 25.57 -1.06
C LEU A 623 29.48 26.60 -0.54
N SER A 624 29.33 27.87 -0.96
CA SER A 624 30.08 29.03 -0.48
C SER A 624 29.88 29.39 1.01
N SER A 625 28.78 28.92 1.66
CA SER A 625 28.51 29.21 3.09
C SER A 625 28.85 28.04 4.02
N ILE A 626 29.07 26.84 3.49
CA ILE A 626 29.57 25.73 4.27
C ILE A 626 31.10 25.82 4.28
N LYS A 627 31.71 26.05 5.45
CA LYS A 627 33.15 25.83 5.60
C LYS A 627 33.43 24.40 5.12
N LYS A 628 34.09 24.27 3.96
CA LYS A 628 34.55 22.99 3.44
C LYS A 628 35.46 22.38 4.52
N GLN A 629 34.95 21.42 5.28
CA GLN A 629 35.79 20.60 6.14
C GLN A 629 36.21 19.40 5.29
N ASN A 630 37.50 19.29 5.06
CA ASN A 630 38.05 18.11 4.43
C ASN A 630 37.70 16.90 5.31
N PRO A 631 37.27 15.78 4.72
CA PRO A 631 37.05 14.55 5.46
C PRO A 631 38.30 14.19 6.24
N THR A 632 38.14 13.72 7.48
CA THR A 632 39.27 13.28 8.30
C THR A 632 39.94 12.08 7.64
N TYR A 633 41.22 12.16 7.39
CA TYR A 633 42.02 11.03 6.87
C TYR A 633 42.12 9.93 7.92
N PHE A 634 41.66 8.75 7.60
CA PHE A 634 41.83 7.55 8.39
C PHE A 634 42.74 6.60 7.63
N ASN A 635 43.84 6.18 8.20
CA ASN A 635 44.85 5.25 7.67
C ASN A 635 44.40 4.45 6.42
N GLY A 636 45.05 4.66 5.29
CA GLY A 636 44.76 4.02 4.01
C GLY A 636 45.71 4.42 2.90
N ASN A 637 45.36 4.17 1.66
CA ASN A 637 46.16 4.58 0.51
C ASN A 637 45.94 6.07 0.23
N ILE A 638 46.97 6.90 0.43
CA ILE A 638 46.96 8.35 0.28
C ILE A 638 46.64 8.77 -1.17
N ASP A 639 47.10 7.99 -2.16
CA ASP A 639 46.87 8.30 -3.58
C ASP A 639 45.40 8.12 -3.95
N SER A 640 44.75 7.06 -3.41
CA SER A 640 43.32 6.83 -3.57
C SER A 640 42.48 7.90 -2.86
N TYR A 641 42.93 8.34 -1.68
CA TYR A 641 42.30 9.41 -0.94
C TYR A 641 42.43 10.76 -1.66
N ASN A 642 43.59 11.11 -2.17
CA ASN A 642 43.81 12.33 -2.95
C ASN A 642 43.02 12.33 -4.26
N LYS A 643 42.93 11.17 -4.94
CA LYS A 643 42.07 10.99 -6.12
C LYS A 643 40.58 11.17 -5.78
N PHE A 644 40.15 10.68 -4.65
CA PHE A 644 38.78 10.87 -4.13
C PHE A 644 38.50 12.34 -3.82
N LEU A 645 39.40 13.05 -3.11
CA LEU A 645 39.29 14.49 -2.84
C LEU A 645 39.20 15.30 -4.13
N LYS A 646 40.07 15.00 -5.10
CA LYS A 646 40.07 15.65 -6.42
C LYS A 646 38.76 15.46 -7.17
N ASN A 647 38.17 14.26 -7.12
CA ASN A 647 36.87 13.98 -7.73
C ASN A 647 35.72 14.73 -7.04
N LEU A 648 35.88 15.07 -5.76
CA LEU A 648 34.93 15.91 -5.01
C LEU A 648 35.17 17.41 -5.14
N GLY A 649 36.18 17.83 -5.93
CA GLY A 649 36.56 19.24 -6.07
C GLY A 649 37.12 19.84 -4.79
N LEU A 650 37.75 19.05 -3.92
CA LEU A 650 38.39 19.44 -2.69
C LEU A 650 39.91 19.49 -2.89
N ASP A 651 40.56 20.57 -2.43
CA ASP A 651 42.02 20.75 -2.54
C ASP A 651 42.77 19.83 -1.59
N SER A 652 43.66 19.01 -2.14
CA SER A 652 44.59 18.18 -1.36
C SER A 652 45.69 18.96 -0.67
N ASP A 653 46.00 20.20 -1.14
CA ASP A 653 47.15 20.96 -0.66
C ASP A 653 46.94 21.74 0.64
N LYS A 654 45.70 21.80 1.15
CA LYS A 654 45.38 22.45 2.42
C LYS A 654 45.41 21.57 3.67
N LEU A 655 45.89 20.37 3.57
CA LEU A 655 46.09 19.48 4.73
C LEU A 655 47.27 19.84 5.63
N GLU A 656 48.05 20.88 5.26
CA GLU A 656 49.28 21.19 5.95
C GLU A 656 49.19 22.18 7.12
N SER A 657 48.07 22.74 7.46
CA SER A 657 48.05 23.70 8.56
C SER A 657 46.95 23.49 9.56
N LYS A 658 47.25 22.83 10.62
CA LYS A 658 46.85 23.00 12.01
C LYS A 658 46.55 21.77 12.86
N ASP A 659 46.52 20.55 12.32
CA ASP A 659 46.50 19.38 13.18
C ASP A 659 47.84 18.66 13.06
N LYS A 660 48.57 18.65 14.15
CA LYS A 660 49.80 17.87 14.29
C LYS A 660 49.48 16.43 13.85
N ARG A 661 49.91 16.06 12.63
CA ARG A 661 50.07 14.65 12.29
C ARG A 661 50.90 14.02 13.40
N PRO A 662 50.47 12.88 13.94
CA PRO A 662 51.40 12.11 14.71
C PRO A 662 52.46 11.61 13.71
N GLU A 663 53.59 12.34 13.65
CA GLU A 663 54.74 12.04 12.77
C GLU A 663 55.26 10.60 12.86
N SER A 664 54.77 9.84 13.83
CA SER A 664 55.22 8.47 14.07
C SER A 664 54.56 7.38 13.19
N LYS A 665 53.40 7.65 12.53
CA LYS A 665 52.70 6.58 11.80
C LYS A 665 52.93 6.59 10.27
N ASP A 666 53.12 7.75 9.66
CA ASP A 666 53.37 7.81 8.20
C ASP A 666 54.81 7.37 7.84
N LYS A 667 55.80 7.58 8.73
CA LYS A 667 57.17 7.05 8.56
C LYS A 667 57.26 5.53 8.64
N LEU A 668 56.31 4.85 9.28
CA LEU A 668 56.29 3.37 9.36
C LEU A 668 55.73 2.70 8.09
N ILE A 669 54.99 3.42 7.26
CA ILE A 669 54.42 2.85 6.02
C ILE A 669 55.39 2.96 4.84
N GLU A 670 56.30 3.92 4.85
CA GLU A 670 57.34 4.14 3.82
C GLU A 670 58.76 3.68 4.25
N SER A 671 58.89 2.68 5.12
CA SER A 671 60.22 2.12 5.35
C SER A 671 60.72 1.55 3.98
N ARG A 672 61.80 2.12 3.46
CA ARG A 672 62.45 1.74 2.22
C ARG A 672 62.93 0.28 2.17
N ASP A 673 62.79 -0.44 3.27
CA ASP A 673 63.14 -1.85 3.41
C ASP A 673 61.91 -2.73 3.13
N ASN A 674 61.84 -3.24 1.94
CA ASN A 674 60.77 -4.14 1.43
C ASN A 674 60.65 -5.47 2.16
N LYS A 675 61.43 -5.72 3.21
CA LYS A 675 61.53 -7.01 3.92
C LYS A 675 61.04 -6.99 5.38
N LEU A 676 60.49 -5.85 5.86
CA LEU A 676 60.03 -5.76 7.25
C LEU A 676 58.49 -5.79 7.35
N VAL A 677 57.98 -6.54 8.34
CA VAL A 677 56.55 -6.67 8.63
C VAL A 677 55.98 -5.31 9.07
N PRO A 678 54.96 -4.74 8.42
CA PRO A 678 54.32 -3.52 8.83
C PRO A 678 53.53 -3.68 10.15
N ASN A 679 53.44 -2.61 10.97
CA ASN A 679 52.50 -2.56 12.07
C ASN A 679 51.09 -2.18 11.57
N VAL A 680 50.13 -3.10 11.68
CA VAL A 680 48.75 -2.90 11.26
C VAL A 680 47.78 -2.90 12.45
N VAL A 681 48.23 -2.93 13.67
CA VAL A 681 47.39 -2.85 14.87
C VAL A 681 46.69 -1.50 14.92
N GLY A 682 45.37 -1.53 15.15
CA GLY A 682 44.50 -0.36 15.17
C GLY A 682 43.89 0.02 13.79
N MET A 683 44.31 -0.64 12.69
CA MET A 683 43.78 -0.44 11.35
C MET A 683 42.49 -1.21 11.10
N THR A 684 41.71 -0.77 10.11
CA THR A 684 40.58 -1.60 9.61
C THR A 684 41.15 -2.80 8.87
N ILE A 685 40.40 -3.90 8.81
CA ILE A 685 40.85 -5.12 8.12
C ILE A 685 41.20 -4.84 6.64
N ARG A 686 40.44 -3.95 5.97
CA ARG A 686 40.69 -3.58 4.57
C ARG A 686 42.04 -2.93 4.39
N ASP A 687 42.36 -1.96 5.25
CA ASP A 687 43.63 -1.22 5.18
C ASP A 687 44.81 -2.12 5.57
N ALA A 688 44.65 -2.95 6.59
CA ALA A 688 45.65 -3.91 7.04
C ALA A 688 45.98 -4.93 5.95
N MET A 689 44.96 -5.54 5.30
CA MET A 689 45.12 -6.47 4.19
C MET A 689 45.85 -5.80 3.03
N TYR A 690 45.42 -4.60 2.61
CA TYR A 690 46.08 -3.90 1.50
C TYR A 690 47.58 -3.70 1.74
N ILE A 691 47.97 -3.24 2.94
CA ILE A 691 49.37 -2.97 3.27
C ILE A 691 50.19 -4.24 3.31
N LEU A 692 49.68 -5.30 3.92
CA LEU A 692 50.37 -6.57 4.11
C LEU A 692 50.50 -7.35 2.80
N GLU A 693 49.44 -7.41 2.00
CA GLU A 693 49.42 -8.10 0.71
C GLU A 693 50.27 -7.37 -0.35
N LYS A 694 50.26 -6.02 -0.34
CA LYS A 694 51.16 -5.22 -1.21
C LYS A 694 52.62 -5.53 -0.93
N LYS A 695 53.00 -5.89 0.29
CA LYS A 695 54.33 -6.35 0.67
C LYS A 695 54.58 -7.83 0.41
N GLY A 696 53.57 -8.59 -0.01
CA GLY A 696 53.67 -10.00 -0.35
C GLY A 696 53.46 -10.98 0.79
N LEU A 697 52.86 -10.53 1.90
CA LEU A 697 52.39 -11.39 2.98
C LEU A 697 51.01 -11.99 2.66
N ARG A 698 50.76 -13.22 3.10
CA ARG A 698 49.42 -13.84 3.01
C ARG A 698 48.65 -13.61 4.32
N VAL A 699 47.55 -12.89 4.23
CA VAL A 699 46.77 -12.48 5.40
C VAL A 699 45.64 -13.47 5.68
N SER A 700 45.51 -13.87 6.92
CA SER A 700 44.30 -14.51 7.48
C SER A 700 43.82 -13.72 8.69
N PHE A 701 42.52 -13.73 8.96
CA PHE A 701 42.01 -12.96 10.08
C PHE A 701 40.83 -13.65 10.76
N GLU A 702 40.58 -13.30 12.05
CA GLU A 702 39.45 -13.73 12.83
C GLU A 702 38.87 -12.53 13.60
N GLY A 703 37.52 -12.50 13.76
CA GLY A 703 36.79 -11.41 14.42
C GLY A 703 36.25 -10.35 13.49
N LYS A 704 35.77 -9.23 14.01
CA LYS A 704 35.19 -8.09 13.29
C LYS A 704 35.69 -6.78 13.90
N GLY A 705 35.86 -5.73 13.06
CA GLY A 705 36.26 -4.42 13.54
C GLY A 705 37.69 -4.05 13.16
N LYS A 706 38.50 -3.61 14.14
CA LYS A 706 39.87 -3.18 13.95
C LYS A 706 40.85 -4.26 14.39
N VAL A 707 42.04 -4.29 13.80
CA VAL A 707 43.11 -5.19 14.17
C VAL A 707 43.60 -4.87 15.61
N VAL A 708 43.47 -5.84 16.50
CA VAL A 708 43.95 -5.75 17.89
C VAL A 708 45.33 -6.36 18.02
N THR A 709 45.58 -7.50 17.34
CA THR A 709 46.89 -8.17 17.36
C THR A 709 47.24 -8.71 15.96
N GLN A 710 48.53 -8.82 15.69
CA GLN A 710 49.10 -9.47 14.53
C GLN A 710 50.09 -10.55 14.93
N SER A 711 50.07 -11.70 14.27
CA SER A 711 50.90 -12.88 14.63
C SER A 711 52.40 -12.71 14.36
N LEU A 712 52.76 -11.86 13.38
CA LEU A 712 54.14 -11.47 13.14
C LEU A 712 54.41 -10.10 13.74
N SER A 713 55.42 -10.00 14.58
CA SER A 713 55.77 -8.73 15.21
C SER A 713 56.18 -7.68 14.16
N ALA A 714 55.71 -6.43 14.35
CA ALA A 714 56.08 -5.32 13.49
C ALA A 714 57.64 -5.16 13.44
N ASN A 715 58.16 -4.75 12.30
CA ASN A 715 59.59 -4.57 12.04
C ASN A 715 60.47 -5.85 12.10
N THR A 716 59.86 -7.06 12.08
CA THR A 716 60.58 -8.32 11.87
C THR A 716 60.78 -8.58 10.38
N ILE A 717 61.88 -9.25 10.02
CA ILE A 717 62.15 -9.62 8.61
C ILE A 717 61.25 -10.79 8.22
N PHE A 718 60.63 -10.68 7.03
CA PHE A 718 59.81 -11.75 6.47
C PHE A 718 60.19 -12.09 5.02
N ALA A 719 59.85 -13.31 4.59
CA ALA A 719 59.97 -13.75 3.22
C ALA A 719 58.63 -13.59 2.48
N LYS A 720 58.65 -13.25 1.19
CA LYS A 720 57.45 -13.15 0.34
C LYS A 720 56.66 -14.47 0.40
N GLY A 721 55.35 -14.38 0.76
CA GLY A 721 54.46 -15.53 0.90
C GLY A 721 54.30 -16.00 2.36
N ASN A 722 55.03 -15.44 3.34
CA ASN A 722 54.79 -15.73 4.77
C ASN A 722 53.35 -15.43 5.14
N LYS A 723 52.78 -16.27 6.03
CA LYS A 723 51.43 -16.10 6.54
C LYS A 723 51.47 -15.18 7.77
N ILE A 724 50.52 -14.22 7.84
CA ILE A 724 50.28 -13.40 8.99
C ILE A 724 48.80 -13.54 9.39
N HIS A 725 48.51 -13.77 10.66
CA HIS A 725 47.17 -13.87 11.20
C HIS A 725 46.87 -12.63 12.02
N LEU A 726 45.65 -12.04 11.80
CA LEU A 726 45.17 -10.84 12.46
C LEU A 726 43.96 -11.18 13.31
N ILE A 727 43.93 -10.70 14.56
CA ILE A 727 42.76 -10.77 15.42
C ILE A 727 42.14 -9.40 15.45
N LEU A 728 40.82 -9.35 15.25
CA LEU A 728 39.99 -8.15 15.13
C LEU A 728 39.03 -8.07 16.33
N ASN A 729 38.76 -6.87 16.80
CA ASN A 729 37.73 -6.58 17.80
C ASN A 729 37.13 -5.20 17.59
#